data_7205e7283e8ad78f4af11c363545acf9
#
_entry.id   7205e7283e8ad78f4af11c363545acf9
#
_cell.length_a   1.000
_cell.length_b   1.000
_cell.length_c   1.000
_cell.angle_alpha   90.00
_cell.angle_beta   90.00
_cell.angle_gamma   90.00
#
_symmetry.space_group_name_H-M   'P 1'
#
loop_
_entity.id
_entity.type
_entity.pdbx_description
1 polymer ?
#
loop_
_entity_poly.entity_id
_entity_poly.type
_entity_poly.pdbx_seq_one_letter_code
_entity_poly.pdbx_strand_id
1 'polypeptide(L)'
;VLEINVTPDRGYCFSMRGVAREYSHSTGARFTDPADATNPDLFPGGLAPSTGSTDGVSHPADGAFPVRIDPDPRPVRGRVGADRYVARVVRGIDPAASSPAWMRERLTAAGMRPISLIVDVTNYVMLDLGQPLHAFDAGKLTAPVVVRRARAGESLTFLDGVTRTLDPEDLVVADSPDGPGSRPLVLAGVFGGADAEIDAATTDVVIEAAHFDPVSVARSARRHRLPTESSKRFERGVDTALAPVAAQRAVDLLVEYGGGVAAPVASDVDRTSAPAPLVVRPDFAARLAGVDYDPARVTELLTMIGCVVAPARAEDGTGMLSVTPPTWRPDLVGAAHLAEEVARLDGYDSIPVIVPTAPAGTGLTPRQRARRDVVRALADAGITQVLSYPFIGDVHDRLGIPADDPRRATVRLANPLAEDAPALRTSVLDSLVEVAGRNISRGLGDVAVYEVGSVTHPAGTVPAAIPGVDRRPTAEEVAALEAGIPSQPVHVGVVLTGARVRGGVLGPDRPWDWADAVEVARTVAATLGVEVSVRAPERPYAPWHPGRTAEIRLAPVRRGRDLVPGELVGHAGELHPRVARTLGLPPRACAVELDLDVLLDASAAAGPLQVRPVSTFPAAKEDIALVVDESVPAAQVESVVRQAAGDLAEEVRLFDVFRGPQVGQGRKSLALSLVLRAADRTLTAGETAAVRKRVVKRAGRLLGAELRS
;
A
#
# COMPACT_ATOMS: atom_id res chain seq x y z
N VAL A 1 -3.52 -10.36 -34.55
CA VAL A 1 -3.94 -9.32 -33.59
C VAL A 1 -2.83 -9.21 -32.56
N LEU A 2 -2.39 -7.99 -32.27
CA LEU A 2 -1.43 -7.68 -31.20
C LEU A 2 -2.18 -6.91 -30.14
N GLU A 3 -1.97 -7.28 -28.88
CA GLU A 3 -2.43 -6.52 -27.72
C GLU A 3 -1.27 -5.66 -27.21
N ILE A 4 -1.52 -4.35 -27.09
CA ILE A 4 -0.51 -3.38 -26.66
C ILE A 4 -0.97 -2.73 -25.37
N ASN A 5 -0.19 -2.90 -24.29
CA ASN A 5 -0.43 -2.19 -23.05
C ASN A 5 0.20 -0.79 -23.13
N VAL A 6 -0.65 0.24 -23.14
CA VAL A 6 -0.22 1.63 -23.26
C VAL A 6 -0.02 2.22 -21.86
N THR A 7 1.19 2.69 -21.58
CA THR A 7 1.52 3.36 -20.30
C THR A 7 0.80 4.70 -20.15
N PRO A 8 0.56 5.20 -18.92
CA PRO A 8 -0.19 6.44 -18.69
C PRO A 8 0.35 7.68 -19.38
N ASP A 9 1.66 7.75 -19.58
CA ASP A 9 2.38 8.86 -20.23
C ASP A 9 2.28 8.84 -21.77
N ARG A 10 1.83 7.73 -22.37
CA ARG A 10 1.73 7.53 -23.81
C ARG A 10 0.29 7.65 -24.32
N GLY A 11 -0.49 8.63 -23.84
CA GLY A 11 -1.90 8.78 -24.19
C GLY A 11 -2.18 8.80 -25.69
N TYR A 12 -1.31 9.41 -26.50
CA TYR A 12 -1.43 9.43 -27.95
C TYR A 12 -1.34 8.04 -28.62
N CYS A 13 -0.75 7.05 -27.95
CA CYS A 13 -0.70 5.66 -28.45
C CYS A 13 -2.03 4.91 -28.33
N PHE A 14 -3.08 5.49 -27.74
CA PHE A 14 -4.44 4.97 -27.86
C PHE A 14 -5.05 5.24 -29.24
N SER A 15 -4.20 5.28 -30.30
CA SER A 15 -4.58 5.42 -31.69
C SER A 15 -3.61 4.68 -32.60
N MET A 16 -4.10 4.29 -33.76
CA MET A 16 -3.23 3.73 -34.82
C MET A 16 -2.17 4.74 -35.27
N ARG A 17 -2.51 6.03 -35.34
CA ARG A 17 -1.59 7.14 -35.59
C ARG A 17 -0.41 7.12 -34.62
N GLY A 18 -0.69 7.00 -33.30
CA GLY A 18 0.35 7.00 -32.26
C GLY A 18 1.22 5.76 -32.29
N VAL A 19 0.61 4.58 -32.45
CA VAL A 19 1.35 3.30 -32.56
C VAL A 19 2.24 3.29 -33.81
N ALA A 20 1.74 3.77 -34.94
CA ALA A 20 2.52 3.85 -36.18
C ALA A 20 3.72 4.81 -36.07
N ARG A 21 3.55 5.93 -35.32
CA ARG A 21 4.63 6.86 -35.00
C ARG A 21 5.70 6.19 -34.17
N GLU A 22 5.33 5.48 -33.09
CA GLU A 22 6.29 4.75 -32.26
C GLU A 22 6.99 3.61 -33.03
N TYR A 23 6.26 2.93 -33.91
CA TYR A 23 6.87 1.93 -34.80
C TYR A 23 7.92 2.57 -35.70
N SER A 24 7.63 3.75 -36.25
CA SER A 24 8.59 4.51 -37.06
C SER A 24 9.84 4.89 -36.23
N HIS A 25 9.66 5.36 -34.97
CA HIS A 25 10.77 5.74 -34.11
C HIS A 25 11.70 4.55 -33.83
N SER A 26 11.13 3.35 -33.60
CA SER A 26 11.91 2.17 -33.23
C SER A 26 12.52 1.42 -34.39
N THR A 27 11.96 1.54 -35.63
CA THR A 27 12.41 0.75 -36.79
C THR A 27 13.04 1.59 -37.90
N GLY A 28 12.91 2.92 -37.83
CA GLY A 28 13.28 3.81 -38.93
C GLY A 28 12.33 3.74 -40.15
N ALA A 29 11.21 3.03 -40.03
CA ALA A 29 10.20 2.97 -41.11
C ALA A 29 9.61 4.35 -41.39
N ARG A 30 9.30 4.65 -42.66
CA ARG A 30 8.68 5.92 -43.02
C ARG A 30 7.29 6.03 -42.37
N PHE A 31 7.03 7.13 -41.68
CA PHE A 31 5.72 7.50 -41.15
C PHE A 31 5.16 8.69 -41.94
N THR A 32 3.93 8.56 -42.43
CA THR A 32 3.15 9.66 -42.98
C THR A 32 2.02 9.93 -42.01
N ASP A 33 1.99 11.12 -41.41
CA ASP A 33 0.99 11.44 -40.40
C ASP A 33 -0.40 11.54 -41.03
N PRO A 34 -1.38 10.68 -40.66
CA PRO A 34 -2.74 10.74 -41.20
C PRO A 34 -3.51 12.00 -40.79
N ALA A 35 -2.99 12.77 -39.87
CA ALA A 35 -3.55 14.05 -39.43
C ALA A 35 -2.82 15.28 -40.01
N ASP A 36 -1.95 15.10 -40.96
CA ASP A 36 -1.30 16.22 -41.65
C ASP A 36 -2.31 16.91 -42.62
N ALA A 37 -2.92 17.98 -42.08
CA ALA A 37 -3.91 18.77 -42.83
C ALA A 37 -3.33 19.49 -44.06
N THR A 38 -2.00 19.57 -44.19
CA THR A 38 -1.32 20.18 -45.35
C THR A 38 -1.10 19.19 -46.45
N ASN A 39 -1.29 17.90 -46.21
CA ASN A 39 -1.13 16.84 -47.21
C ASN A 39 -2.36 16.75 -48.11
N PRO A 40 -2.26 17.14 -49.40
CA PRO A 40 -3.38 17.16 -50.34
C PRO A 40 -3.90 15.76 -50.69
N ASP A 41 -3.10 14.71 -50.47
CA ASP A 41 -3.55 13.33 -50.70
C ASP A 41 -4.48 12.84 -49.59
N LEU A 42 -4.37 13.43 -48.40
CA LEU A 42 -5.22 13.12 -47.28
C LEU A 42 -6.42 14.05 -47.15
N PHE A 43 -6.23 15.32 -47.50
CA PHE A 43 -7.24 16.37 -47.45
C PHE A 43 -7.25 17.17 -48.78
N PRO A 44 -7.82 16.62 -49.85
CA PRO A 44 -7.76 17.23 -51.19
C PRO A 44 -8.37 18.64 -51.26
N GLY A 45 -9.36 18.92 -50.39
CA GLY A 45 -9.99 20.24 -50.27
C GLY A 45 -9.43 21.10 -49.16
N GLY A 46 -8.43 20.63 -48.42
CA GLY A 46 -8.00 21.21 -47.14
C GLY A 46 -9.04 21.04 -46.05
N LEU A 47 -8.79 21.68 -44.90
CA LEU A 47 -9.81 21.78 -43.84
C LEU A 47 -10.88 22.82 -44.24
N ALA A 48 -12.13 22.56 -43.87
CA ALA A 48 -13.19 23.56 -44.05
C ALA A 48 -12.82 24.90 -43.36
N PRO A 49 -13.16 26.03 -43.97
CA PRO A 49 -13.07 27.32 -43.28
C PRO A 49 -13.75 27.26 -41.92
N SER A 50 -13.17 27.90 -40.93
CA SER A 50 -13.72 27.91 -39.57
C SER A 50 -14.08 29.30 -39.11
N THR A 51 -14.96 29.39 -38.12
CA THR A 51 -15.30 30.67 -37.47
C THR A 51 -14.12 31.27 -36.68
N GLY A 52 -13.12 30.48 -36.32
CA GLY A 52 -11.86 30.92 -35.76
C GLY A 52 -11.97 31.75 -34.50
N SER A 53 -12.92 31.43 -33.60
CA SER A 53 -13.19 32.25 -32.43
C SER A 53 -12.25 31.90 -31.24
N THR A 54 -11.63 32.93 -30.68
CA THR A 54 -10.78 32.84 -29.46
C THR A 54 -11.46 33.44 -28.24
N ASP A 55 -12.58 34.13 -28.43
CA ASP A 55 -13.34 34.77 -27.29
C ASP A 55 -14.30 33.79 -26.62
N GLY A 56 -14.41 32.57 -27.10
CA GLY A 56 -15.23 31.49 -26.54
C GLY A 56 -16.62 31.37 -27.14
N VAL A 57 -16.95 32.14 -28.14
CA VAL A 57 -18.25 32.10 -28.87
C VAL A 57 -17.99 31.98 -30.34
N SER A 58 -18.48 30.93 -31.01
CA SER A 58 -18.52 30.91 -32.47
C SER A 58 -19.70 31.75 -32.92
N HIS A 59 -19.40 32.75 -33.74
CA HIS A 59 -20.46 33.55 -34.35
C HIS A 59 -21.07 32.77 -35.53
N PRO A 60 -22.41 32.80 -35.70
CA PRO A 60 -23.05 32.12 -36.79
C PRO A 60 -22.48 32.60 -38.13
N ALA A 61 -21.89 31.70 -38.88
CA ALA A 61 -21.55 31.87 -40.29
C ALA A 61 -22.40 30.91 -41.11
N ASP A 62 -22.53 31.12 -42.41
CA ASP A 62 -23.40 30.33 -43.30
C ASP A 62 -23.19 28.81 -43.11
N GLY A 63 -24.17 28.16 -42.48
CA GLY A 63 -24.18 26.73 -42.23
C GLY A 63 -23.42 26.22 -41.01
N ALA A 64 -22.68 27.07 -40.27
CA ALA A 64 -22.02 26.69 -39.02
C ALA A 64 -23.03 26.54 -37.88
N PHE A 65 -22.84 25.55 -37.01
CA PHE A 65 -23.68 25.38 -35.82
C PHE A 65 -23.14 26.23 -34.65
N PRO A 66 -23.93 27.11 -34.05
CA PRO A 66 -23.43 27.99 -32.97
C PRO A 66 -22.97 27.22 -31.77
N VAL A 67 -21.75 27.49 -31.31
CA VAL A 67 -21.14 26.85 -30.08
C VAL A 67 -20.55 27.91 -29.19
N ARG A 68 -20.49 27.62 -27.88
CA ARG A 68 -19.92 28.47 -26.86
C ARG A 68 -19.21 27.66 -25.79
N ILE A 69 -18.05 28.11 -25.37
CA ILE A 69 -17.39 27.62 -24.13
C ILE A 69 -17.58 28.70 -23.07
N ASP A 70 -18.35 28.41 -22.04
CA ASP A 70 -18.54 29.33 -20.91
C ASP A 70 -17.25 29.49 -20.12
N PRO A 71 -17.02 30.66 -19.47
CA PRO A 71 -15.97 30.80 -18.49
C PRO A 71 -16.10 29.74 -17.41
N ASP A 72 -15.00 29.07 -17.06
CA ASP A 72 -15.01 28.07 -15.99
C ASP A 72 -14.97 28.77 -14.60
N PRO A 73 -16.09 28.78 -13.84
CA PRO A 73 -16.13 29.45 -12.55
C PRO A 73 -15.42 28.65 -11.45
N ARG A 74 -15.05 27.40 -11.74
CA ARG A 74 -14.43 26.47 -10.77
C ARG A 74 -13.35 25.61 -11.43
N PRO A 75 -12.23 26.23 -11.85
CA PRO A 75 -11.13 25.48 -12.44
C PRO A 75 -10.62 24.40 -11.47
N VAL A 76 -10.63 23.14 -11.89
CA VAL A 76 -10.12 22.04 -11.07
C VAL A 76 -8.60 22.12 -11.07
N ARG A 77 -8.00 22.31 -9.90
CA ARG A 77 -6.55 22.54 -9.74
C ARG A 77 -6.02 23.68 -10.63
N GLY A 78 -6.82 24.74 -10.80
CA GLY A 78 -6.45 25.89 -11.61
C GLY A 78 -6.53 25.65 -13.13
N ARG A 79 -7.06 24.50 -13.60
CA ARG A 79 -7.19 24.17 -15.00
C ARG A 79 -8.64 24.39 -15.47
N VAL A 80 -8.81 25.07 -16.60
CA VAL A 80 -10.12 25.21 -17.24
C VAL A 80 -10.61 23.88 -17.79
N GLY A 81 -11.91 23.62 -17.73
CA GLY A 81 -12.49 22.34 -18.10
C GLY A 81 -12.46 22.02 -19.59
N ALA A 82 -12.56 23.04 -20.45
CA ALA A 82 -12.49 22.92 -21.89
C ALA A 82 -11.80 24.14 -22.49
N ASP A 83 -10.97 23.93 -23.51
CA ASP A 83 -10.24 24.97 -24.19
C ASP A 83 -10.36 24.90 -25.71
N ARG A 84 -10.92 23.82 -26.27
CA ARG A 84 -11.28 23.74 -27.70
C ARG A 84 -12.57 22.97 -27.92
N TYR A 85 -13.40 23.47 -28.86
CA TYR A 85 -14.61 22.79 -29.30
C TYR A 85 -14.88 23.08 -30.77
N VAL A 86 -14.91 22.01 -31.57
CA VAL A 86 -15.21 22.05 -33.00
C VAL A 86 -16.55 21.36 -33.22
N ALA A 87 -17.44 22.01 -34.00
CA ALA A 87 -18.69 21.43 -34.46
C ALA A 87 -18.77 21.46 -35.98
N ARG A 88 -19.13 20.33 -36.61
CA ARG A 88 -19.34 20.17 -38.04
C ARG A 88 -20.73 19.61 -38.30
N VAL A 89 -21.43 20.19 -39.25
CA VAL A 89 -22.77 19.76 -39.64
C VAL A 89 -22.69 18.95 -40.94
N VAL A 90 -23.34 17.81 -40.98
CA VAL A 90 -23.58 17.01 -42.20
C VAL A 90 -25.09 16.75 -42.29
N ARG A 91 -25.68 17.03 -43.44
CA ARG A 91 -27.10 16.90 -43.71
C ARG A 91 -27.40 15.87 -44.78
N GLY A 92 -28.58 15.27 -44.71
CA GLY A 92 -29.06 14.34 -45.70
C GLY A 92 -28.30 13.02 -45.73
N ILE A 93 -27.78 12.56 -44.62
CA ILE A 93 -27.17 11.23 -44.53
C ILE A 93 -28.28 10.20 -44.74
N ASP A 94 -28.03 9.21 -45.58
CA ASP A 94 -28.94 8.08 -45.75
C ASP A 94 -28.99 7.24 -44.46
N PRO A 95 -30.10 7.21 -43.74
CA PRO A 95 -30.21 6.45 -42.50
C PRO A 95 -30.11 4.93 -42.69
N ALA A 96 -30.27 4.43 -43.95
CA ALA A 96 -30.10 3.02 -44.28
C ALA A 96 -28.68 2.68 -44.69
N ALA A 97 -27.78 3.67 -44.78
CA ALA A 97 -26.38 3.45 -45.14
C ALA A 97 -25.67 2.63 -44.11
N SER A 98 -24.96 1.61 -44.53
CA SER A 98 -24.18 0.74 -43.63
C SER A 98 -22.69 1.04 -43.72
N SER A 99 -21.99 0.88 -42.61
CA SER A 99 -20.54 1.00 -42.58
C SER A 99 -19.86 0.06 -43.58
N PRO A 100 -18.83 0.51 -44.30
CA PRO A 100 -18.13 -0.34 -45.29
C PRO A 100 -17.46 -1.53 -44.57
N ALA A 101 -17.29 -2.64 -45.28
CA ALA A 101 -16.77 -3.88 -44.72
C ALA A 101 -15.43 -3.70 -43.99
N TRP A 102 -14.51 -2.96 -44.62
CA TRP A 102 -13.18 -2.69 -44.08
C TRP A 102 -13.25 -1.95 -42.67
N MET A 103 -14.20 -1.02 -42.52
CA MET A 103 -14.37 -0.28 -41.24
C MET A 103 -14.92 -1.19 -40.18
N ARG A 104 -15.93 -2.00 -40.46
CA ARG A 104 -16.53 -2.99 -39.55
C ARG A 104 -15.50 -4.02 -39.08
N GLU A 105 -14.66 -4.51 -39.99
CA GLU A 105 -13.57 -5.46 -39.70
C GLU A 105 -12.54 -4.83 -38.75
N ARG A 106 -12.12 -3.58 -39.00
CA ARG A 106 -11.16 -2.87 -38.13
C ARG A 106 -11.74 -2.59 -36.75
N LEU A 107 -12.99 -2.14 -36.64
CA LEU A 107 -13.67 -1.92 -35.37
C LEU A 107 -13.76 -3.25 -34.59
N THR A 108 -14.19 -4.32 -35.24
CA THR A 108 -14.28 -5.65 -34.62
C THR A 108 -12.91 -6.17 -34.15
N ALA A 109 -11.87 -5.98 -34.98
CA ALA A 109 -10.51 -6.36 -34.62
C ALA A 109 -9.97 -5.57 -33.41
N ALA A 110 -10.45 -4.33 -33.23
CA ALA A 110 -10.14 -3.50 -32.06
C ALA A 110 -11.05 -3.75 -30.84
N GLY A 111 -11.95 -4.74 -30.91
CA GLY A 111 -12.87 -5.08 -29.82
C GLY A 111 -14.12 -4.23 -29.75
N MET A 112 -14.42 -3.41 -30.75
CA MET A 112 -15.62 -2.58 -30.83
C MET A 112 -16.69 -3.23 -31.71
N ARG A 113 -17.94 -3.20 -31.26
CA ARG A 113 -19.07 -3.72 -32.03
C ARG A 113 -19.56 -2.62 -32.97
N PRO A 114 -19.65 -2.88 -34.31
CA PRO A 114 -20.30 -1.98 -35.26
C PRO A 114 -21.80 -1.81 -34.92
N ILE A 115 -22.32 -0.59 -35.03
CA ILE A 115 -23.69 -0.22 -34.64
C ILE A 115 -24.44 0.41 -35.84
N SER A 116 -23.99 1.57 -36.27
CA SER A 116 -24.53 2.30 -37.42
C SER A 116 -23.42 3.10 -38.10
N LEU A 117 -23.59 3.53 -39.32
CA LEU A 117 -22.54 4.30 -40.06
C LEU A 117 -22.04 5.49 -39.24
N ILE A 118 -22.94 6.27 -38.64
CA ILE A 118 -22.58 7.48 -37.91
C ILE A 118 -21.75 7.13 -36.65
N VAL A 119 -22.18 6.16 -35.86
CA VAL A 119 -21.45 5.70 -34.66
C VAL A 119 -20.12 5.07 -35.04
N ASP A 120 -20.11 4.25 -36.07
CA ASP A 120 -18.92 3.53 -36.50
C ASP A 120 -17.85 4.48 -37.05
N VAL A 121 -18.23 5.56 -37.74
CA VAL A 121 -17.32 6.61 -38.20
C VAL A 121 -16.69 7.32 -36.97
N THR A 122 -17.48 7.73 -35.98
CA THR A 122 -16.91 8.38 -34.80
C THR A 122 -15.95 7.48 -34.04
N ASN A 123 -16.30 6.20 -33.86
CA ASN A 123 -15.45 5.19 -33.23
C ASN A 123 -14.19 4.89 -34.04
N TYR A 124 -14.31 4.80 -35.37
CA TYR A 124 -13.18 4.56 -36.27
C TYR A 124 -12.17 5.71 -36.20
N VAL A 125 -12.62 6.97 -36.30
CA VAL A 125 -11.74 8.14 -36.23
C VAL A 125 -11.06 8.23 -34.84
N MET A 126 -11.78 7.91 -33.76
CA MET A 126 -11.19 7.83 -32.44
C MET A 126 -10.05 6.80 -32.39
N LEU A 127 -10.24 5.61 -32.93
CA LEU A 127 -9.21 4.56 -32.97
C LEU A 127 -8.05 4.91 -33.90
N ASP A 128 -8.35 5.53 -35.04
CA ASP A 128 -7.37 5.87 -36.07
C ASP A 128 -6.48 7.05 -35.64
N LEU A 129 -7.08 8.16 -35.24
CA LEU A 129 -6.40 9.41 -34.91
C LEU A 129 -6.15 9.65 -33.43
N GLY A 130 -6.99 9.09 -32.55
CA GLY A 130 -6.89 9.30 -31.09
C GLY A 130 -7.78 10.41 -30.55
N GLN A 131 -8.66 10.99 -31.38
CA GLN A 131 -9.62 12.01 -30.99
C GLN A 131 -10.98 11.37 -30.76
N PRO A 132 -11.51 11.32 -29.54
CA PRO A 132 -12.89 10.95 -29.32
C PRO A 132 -13.83 11.98 -29.95
N LEU A 133 -14.85 11.49 -30.63
CA LEU A 133 -15.88 12.29 -31.26
C LEU A 133 -17.25 11.94 -30.70
N HIS A 134 -18.18 12.91 -30.75
CA HIS A 134 -19.59 12.67 -30.48
C HIS A 134 -20.43 13.12 -31.66
N ALA A 135 -21.54 12.44 -31.92
CA ALA A 135 -22.51 12.82 -32.94
C ALA A 135 -23.86 13.06 -32.30
N PHE A 136 -24.42 14.24 -32.55
CA PHE A 136 -25.76 14.60 -32.14
C PHE A 136 -26.71 14.56 -33.31
N ASP A 137 -27.95 14.18 -33.09
CA ASP A 137 -29.04 14.42 -34.01
C ASP A 137 -29.34 15.93 -34.08
N ALA A 138 -29.07 16.55 -35.23
CA ALA A 138 -29.25 18.00 -35.40
C ALA A 138 -30.69 18.45 -35.21
N GLY A 139 -31.67 17.58 -35.48
CA GLY A 139 -33.09 17.85 -35.27
C GLY A 139 -33.54 17.89 -33.83
N LYS A 140 -32.75 17.30 -32.94
CA LYS A 140 -33.01 17.27 -31.50
C LYS A 140 -32.26 18.38 -30.74
N LEU A 141 -31.37 19.13 -31.42
CA LEU A 141 -30.55 20.18 -30.79
C LEU A 141 -31.21 21.56 -30.90
N THR A 142 -31.09 22.33 -29.85
CA THR A 142 -31.41 23.76 -29.83
C THR A 142 -30.14 24.59 -29.64
N ALA A 143 -29.79 25.40 -30.62
CA ALA A 143 -28.58 26.24 -30.59
C ALA A 143 -28.67 27.37 -29.51
N PRO A 144 -27.52 27.84 -29.02
CA PRO A 144 -26.17 27.29 -29.18
C PRO A 144 -25.92 26.04 -28.29
N VAL A 145 -24.96 25.20 -28.71
CA VAL A 145 -24.34 24.24 -27.84
C VAL A 145 -23.37 24.97 -26.91
N VAL A 146 -23.43 24.68 -25.62
CA VAL A 146 -22.64 25.36 -24.58
C VAL A 146 -21.87 24.32 -23.77
N VAL A 147 -20.55 24.48 -23.69
CA VAL A 147 -19.69 23.71 -22.77
C VAL A 147 -19.58 24.48 -21.46
N ARG A 148 -19.96 23.86 -20.37
CA ARG A 148 -19.98 24.48 -19.03
C ARG A 148 -19.83 23.48 -17.90
N ARG A 149 -19.59 23.95 -16.69
CA ARG A 149 -19.76 23.11 -15.48
C ARG A 149 -21.24 22.83 -15.21
N ALA A 150 -21.50 21.66 -14.63
CA ALA A 150 -22.84 21.29 -14.20
C ALA A 150 -23.35 22.24 -13.11
N ARG A 151 -24.68 22.42 -13.06
CA ARG A 151 -25.35 23.22 -12.02
C ARG A 151 -25.69 22.33 -10.83
N ALA A 152 -25.75 22.89 -9.65
CA ALA A 152 -26.14 22.14 -8.46
C ALA A 152 -27.52 21.51 -8.60
N GLY A 153 -27.63 20.20 -8.34
CA GLY A 153 -28.87 19.44 -8.47
C GLY A 153 -29.26 19.05 -9.90
N GLU A 154 -28.43 19.38 -10.89
CA GLU A 154 -28.66 18.98 -12.28
C GLU A 154 -28.51 17.45 -12.45
N SER A 155 -29.28 16.85 -13.32
CA SER A 155 -29.22 15.42 -13.63
C SER A 155 -29.22 15.17 -15.11
N LEU A 156 -28.68 14.03 -15.52
CA LEU A 156 -28.63 13.58 -16.90
C LEU A 156 -28.99 12.10 -16.98
N THR A 157 -29.87 11.76 -17.92
CA THR A 157 -30.14 10.36 -18.28
C THR A 157 -29.18 9.95 -19.39
N PHE A 158 -28.36 8.95 -19.11
CA PHE A 158 -27.32 8.51 -20.03
C PHE A 158 -27.80 7.46 -21.02
N LEU A 159 -26.99 7.15 -22.04
CA LEU A 159 -27.26 6.12 -23.04
C LEU A 159 -27.44 4.70 -22.46
N ASP A 160 -27.00 4.46 -21.24
CA ASP A 160 -27.25 3.21 -20.49
C ASP A 160 -28.64 3.18 -19.83
N GLY A 161 -29.46 4.22 -19.99
CA GLY A 161 -30.78 4.37 -19.42
C GLY A 161 -30.79 4.78 -17.94
N VAL A 162 -29.61 5.02 -17.33
CA VAL A 162 -29.49 5.39 -15.91
C VAL A 162 -29.43 6.89 -15.75
N THR A 163 -30.30 7.46 -14.92
CA THR A 163 -30.27 8.87 -14.54
C THR A 163 -29.31 9.06 -13.37
N ARG A 164 -28.33 9.96 -13.53
CA ARG A 164 -27.36 10.30 -12.49
C ARG A 164 -27.42 11.78 -12.15
N THR A 165 -27.34 12.11 -10.87
CA THR A 165 -27.15 13.51 -10.42
C THR A 165 -25.72 13.91 -10.69
N LEU A 166 -25.53 15.07 -11.32
CA LEU A 166 -24.24 15.61 -11.67
C LEU A 166 -23.62 16.36 -10.48
N ASP A 167 -22.31 16.34 -10.40
CA ASP A 167 -21.54 17.13 -9.45
C ASP A 167 -21.19 18.51 -10.09
N PRO A 168 -21.17 19.60 -9.32
CA PRO A 168 -20.78 20.90 -9.86
C PRO A 168 -19.36 20.98 -10.46
N GLU A 169 -18.49 20.00 -10.19
CA GLU A 169 -17.19 19.85 -10.89
C GLU A 169 -17.30 19.15 -12.25
N ASP A 170 -18.42 18.47 -12.52
CA ASP A 170 -18.60 17.80 -13.81
C ASP A 170 -18.69 18.79 -14.94
N LEU A 171 -18.03 18.51 -16.05
CA LEU A 171 -18.12 19.28 -17.27
C LEU A 171 -19.23 18.67 -18.13
N VAL A 172 -20.08 19.51 -18.66
CA VAL A 172 -21.19 19.09 -19.54
C VAL A 172 -21.18 19.84 -20.86
N VAL A 173 -21.59 19.13 -21.90
CA VAL A 173 -22.04 19.74 -23.15
C VAL A 173 -23.55 19.84 -23.07
N ALA A 174 -24.09 21.04 -23.24
CA ALA A 174 -25.50 21.35 -23.05
C ALA A 174 -26.04 22.10 -24.26
N ASP A 175 -27.31 21.97 -24.57
CA ASP A 175 -28.01 22.81 -25.56
C ASP A 175 -28.95 23.84 -24.89
N SER A 176 -29.72 24.55 -25.66
CA SER A 176 -30.31 25.82 -25.21
C SER A 176 -31.83 25.95 -25.46
N PRO A 177 -32.69 24.94 -25.16
CA PRO A 177 -34.15 25.06 -25.37
C PRO A 177 -34.80 26.17 -24.54
N ASP A 178 -34.36 26.36 -23.30
CA ASP A 178 -34.89 27.36 -22.34
C ASP A 178 -33.88 28.45 -21.99
N GLY A 179 -32.94 28.71 -22.89
CA GLY A 179 -31.83 29.63 -22.74
C GLY A 179 -30.47 28.98 -22.80
N PRO A 180 -29.38 29.76 -22.93
CA PRO A 180 -28.06 29.22 -23.20
C PRO A 180 -27.60 28.14 -22.20
N GLY A 181 -27.35 26.93 -22.72
CA GLY A 181 -26.89 25.80 -21.94
C GLY A 181 -27.88 25.30 -20.89
N SER A 182 -29.19 25.41 -21.16
CA SER A 182 -30.21 25.02 -20.16
C SER A 182 -30.36 23.50 -19.99
N ARG A 183 -30.11 22.69 -21.03
CA ARG A 183 -30.30 21.24 -21.00
C ARG A 183 -28.96 20.51 -21.19
N PRO A 184 -28.45 19.75 -20.18
CA PRO A 184 -27.26 18.94 -20.32
C PRO A 184 -27.53 17.76 -21.25
N LEU A 185 -26.62 17.50 -22.20
CA LEU A 185 -26.72 16.44 -23.17
C LEU A 185 -25.65 15.35 -23.00
N VAL A 186 -24.45 15.75 -22.58
CA VAL A 186 -23.28 14.86 -22.50
C VAL A 186 -22.49 15.18 -21.24
N LEU A 187 -22.03 14.19 -20.53
CA LEU A 187 -20.93 14.33 -19.57
C LEU A 187 -19.63 14.40 -20.38
N ALA A 188 -19.11 15.60 -20.55
CA ALA A 188 -18.06 15.95 -21.49
C ALA A 188 -16.83 15.03 -21.38
N GLY A 189 -16.45 14.44 -22.51
CA GLY A 189 -15.32 13.50 -22.58
C GLY A 189 -15.52 12.14 -21.93
N VAL A 190 -16.72 11.88 -21.34
CA VAL A 190 -16.99 10.63 -20.61
C VAL A 190 -18.10 9.83 -21.30
N PHE A 191 -19.35 10.31 -21.30
CA PHE A 191 -20.45 9.52 -21.80
C PHE A 191 -21.64 10.37 -22.27
N GLY A 192 -22.27 9.95 -23.37
CA GLY A 192 -23.43 10.64 -23.96
C GLY A 192 -24.72 10.45 -23.16
N GLY A 193 -25.62 11.43 -23.25
CA GLY A 193 -26.97 11.36 -22.76
C GLY A 193 -27.98 10.95 -23.84
N ALA A 194 -29.16 10.56 -23.43
CA ALA A 194 -30.21 10.02 -24.30
C ALA A 194 -30.94 11.08 -25.13
N ASP A 195 -31.01 12.34 -24.67
CA ASP A 195 -31.91 13.35 -25.24
C ASP A 195 -31.59 13.79 -26.67
N ALA A 196 -30.30 13.75 -27.06
CA ALA A 196 -29.85 14.11 -28.41
C ALA A 196 -29.18 12.94 -29.13
N GLU A 197 -29.47 11.71 -28.71
CA GLU A 197 -28.97 10.48 -29.33
C GLU A 197 -29.40 10.36 -30.78
N ILE A 198 -28.48 9.91 -31.63
CA ILE A 198 -28.78 9.53 -33.01
C ILE A 198 -29.57 8.23 -33.02
N ASP A 199 -30.56 8.15 -33.89
CA ASP A 199 -31.41 6.96 -34.06
C ASP A 199 -31.52 6.55 -35.56
N ALA A 200 -32.32 5.53 -35.83
CA ALA A 200 -32.49 5.00 -37.18
C ALA A 200 -33.17 5.97 -38.19
N ALA A 201 -33.69 7.09 -37.72
CA ALA A 201 -34.33 8.12 -38.57
C ALA A 201 -33.44 9.37 -38.74
N THR A 202 -32.30 9.43 -38.03
CA THR A 202 -31.39 10.59 -38.09
C THR A 202 -30.76 10.74 -39.44
N THR A 203 -31.00 11.89 -40.12
CA THR A 203 -30.43 12.26 -41.39
C THR A 203 -29.44 13.43 -41.34
N ASP A 204 -29.58 14.27 -40.31
CA ASP A 204 -28.75 15.46 -40.13
C ASP A 204 -28.01 15.33 -38.79
N VAL A 205 -26.69 15.50 -38.81
CA VAL A 205 -25.88 15.35 -37.60
C VAL A 205 -24.98 16.56 -37.36
N VAL A 206 -24.72 16.80 -36.06
CA VAL A 206 -23.64 17.68 -35.60
C VAL A 206 -22.55 16.81 -35.01
N ILE A 207 -21.37 16.84 -35.65
CA ILE A 207 -20.17 16.14 -35.18
C ILE A 207 -19.41 17.05 -34.23
N GLU A 208 -19.16 16.58 -32.99
CA GLU A 208 -18.33 17.21 -31.97
C GLU A 208 -16.92 16.64 -32.02
N ALA A 209 -15.91 17.51 -32.00
CA ALA A 209 -14.53 17.21 -31.68
C ALA A 209 -14.02 18.27 -30.69
N ALA A 210 -13.59 17.86 -29.52
CA ALA A 210 -13.26 18.80 -28.44
C ALA A 210 -11.96 18.43 -27.73
N HIS A 211 -11.41 19.38 -26.98
CA HIS A 211 -10.39 19.14 -25.99
C HIS A 211 -10.91 19.48 -24.60
N PHE A 212 -10.88 18.49 -23.71
CA PHE A 212 -11.32 18.57 -22.30
C PHE A 212 -10.17 18.33 -21.35
N ASP A 213 -10.18 19.01 -20.20
CA ASP A 213 -9.15 18.86 -19.19
C ASP A 213 -9.05 17.43 -18.67
N PRO A 214 -7.87 16.78 -18.75
CA PRO A 214 -7.66 15.41 -18.35
C PRO A 214 -8.07 15.11 -16.91
N VAL A 215 -7.81 16.06 -15.97
CA VAL A 215 -8.13 15.90 -14.55
C VAL A 215 -9.64 15.93 -14.33
N SER A 216 -10.33 16.87 -14.98
CA SER A 216 -11.80 16.97 -14.91
C SER A 216 -12.47 15.71 -15.41
N VAL A 217 -12.06 15.20 -16.59
CA VAL A 217 -12.59 13.95 -17.15
C VAL A 217 -12.32 12.76 -16.27
N ALA A 218 -11.10 12.60 -15.76
CA ALA A 218 -10.73 11.49 -14.87
C ALA A 218 -11.56 11.49 -13.58
N ARG A 219 -11.83 12.67 -12.99
CA ARG A 219 -12.64 12.79 -11.76
C ARG A 219 -14.10 12.44 -12.03
N SER A 220 -14.67 12.96 -13.12
CA SER A 220 -16.05 12.65 -13.53
C SER A 220 -16.25 11.17 -13.85
N ALA A 221 -15.35 10.57 -14.63
CA ALA A 221 -15.41 9.14 -14.98
C ALA A 221 -15.39 8.25 -13.73
N ARG A 222 -14.52 8.55 -12.74
CA ARG A 222 -14.47 7.80 -11.47
C ARG A 222 -15.70 8.03 -10.61
N ARG A 223 -16.17 9.28 -10.48
CA ARG A 223 -17.35 9.65 -9.68
C ARG A 223 -18.58 8.88 -10.13
N HIS A 224 -18.81 8.86 -11.43
CA HIS A 224 -19.96 8.19 -12.03
C HIS A 224 -19.74 6.71 -12.37
N ARG A 225 -18.51 6.18 -12.13
CA ARG A 225 -18.11 4.79 -12.46
C ARG A 225 -18.29 4.45 -13.94
N LEU A 226 -17.90 5.37 -14.83
CA LEU A 226 -18.01 5.27 -16.27
C LEU A 226 -16.64 5.24 -16.97
N PRO A 227 -15.90 4.12 -16.90
CA PRO A 227 -14.67 3.96 -17.66
C PRO A 227 -15.01 3.68 -19.13
N THR A 228 -14.89 4.69 -19.99
CA THR A 228 -15.19 4.58 -21.43
C THR A 228 -13.93 4.73 -22.27
N GLU A 229 -13.99 4.35 -23.54
CA GLU A 229 -12.89 4.55 -24.48
C GLU A 229 -12.60 6.05 -24.73
N SER A 230 -13.61 6.90 -24.60
CA SER A 230 -13.47 8.35 -24.63
C SER A 230 -12.73 8.85 -23.38
N SER A 231 -13.19 8.50 -22.19
CA SER A 231 -12.59 8.96 -20.93
C SER A 231 -11.14 8.51 -20.77
N LYS A 232 -10.78 7.30 -21.21
CA LYS A 232 -9.40 6.80 -21.22
C LYS A 232 -8.44 7.68 -22.04
N ARG A 233 -8.92 8.21 -23.19
CA ARG A 233 -8.12 9.10 -24.03
C ARG A 233 -8.00 10.48 -23.45
N PHE A 234 -9.11 11.09 -23.03
CA PHE A 234 -9.09 12.43 -22.46
C PHE A 234 -8.30 12.49 -21.15
N GLU A 235 -8.46 11.52 -20.25
CA GLU A 235 -7.74 11.52 -18.96
C GLU A 235 -6.21 11.42 -19.12
N ARG A 236 -5.72 10.95 -20.27
CA ARG A 236 -4.30 10.85 -20.60
C ARG A 236 -3.80 11.97 -21.50
N GLY A 237 -4.69 12.84 -21.94
CA GLY A 237 -4.42 13.98 -22.82
C GLY A 237 -4.61 13.64 -24.29
N VAL A 238 -5.52 14.38 -24.92
CA VAL A 238 -5.74 14.37 -26.36
C VAL A 238 -4.94 15.51 -26.99
N ASP A 239 -4.47 15.32 -28.22
CA ASP A 239 -3.76 16.33 -28.99
C ASP A 239 -4.64 17.56 -29.21
N THR A 240 -4.27 18.72 -28.69
CA THR A 240 -5.05 19.98 -28.76
C THR A 240 -5.21 20.51 -30.18
N ALA A 241 -4.32 20.12 -31.10
CA ALA A 241 -4.37 20.51 -32.49
C ALA A 241 -5.26 19.58 -33.38
N LEU A 242 -5.68 18.44 -32.85
CA LEU A 242 -6.28 17.36 -33.64
C LEU A 242 -7.77 17.55 -33.93
N ALA A 243 -8.52 18.29 -33.13
CA ALA A 243 -9.97 18.38 -33.18
C ALA A 243 -10.51 18.76 -34.59
N PRO A 244 -10.01 19.80 -35.28
CA PRO A 244 -10.52 20.16 -36.60
C PRO A 244 -10.23 19.10 -37.69
N VAL A 245 -9.07 18.45 -37.59
CA VAL A 245 -8.66 17.37 -38.52
C VAL A 245 -9.54 16.14 -38.37
N ALA A 246 -9.79 15.74 -37.14
CA ALA A 246 -10.62 14.58 -36.82
C ALA A 246 -12.10 14.82 -37.20
N ALA A 247 -12.61 16.03 -36.93
CA ALA A 247 -13.95 16.42 -37.38
C ALA A 247 -14.08 16.38 -38.89
N GLN A 248 -13.10 16.90 -39.62
CA GLN A 248 -13.08 16.84 -41.10
C GLN A 248 -13.05 15.39 -41.57
N ARG A 249 -12.20 14.54 -41.00
CA ARG A 249 -12.11 13.12 -41.39
C ARG A 249 -13.44 12.37 -41.16
N ALA A 250 -14.14 12.67 -40.09
CA ALA A 250 -15.47 12.09 -39.84
C ALA A 250 -16.49 12.57 -40.88
N VAL A 251 -16.47 13.85 -41.21
CA VAL A 251 -17.34 14.44 -42.26
C VAL A 251 -17.06 13.77 -43.59
N ASP A 252 -15.82 13.64 -44.01
CA ASP A 252 -15.43 13.03 -45.30
C ASP A 252 -15.97 11.60 -45.41
N LEU A 253 -15.86 10.80 -44.33
CA LEU A 253 -16.39 9.44 -44.29
C LEU A 253 -17.92 9.41 -44.34
N LEU A 254 -18.61 10.34 -43.68
CA LEU A 254 -20.07 10.42 -43.71
C LEU A 254 -20.59 10.87 -45.08
N VAL A 255 -19.87 11.76 -45.76
CA VAL A 255 -20.17 12.16 -47.14
C VAL A 255 -19.94 11.00 -48.10
N GLU A 256 -18.79 10.33 -48.00
CA GLU A 256 -18.40 9.24 -48.91
C GLU A 256 -19.35 8.03 -48.80
N TYR A 257 -19.67 7.59 -47.58
CA TYR A 257 -20.43 6.34 -47.35
C TYR A 257 -21.90 6.57 -47.03
N GLY A 258 -22.28 7.76 -46.54
CA GLY A 258 -23.66 8.09 -46.17
C GLY A 258 -24.36 9.01 -47.18
N GLY A 259 -23.66 9.53 -48.19
CA GLY A 259 -24.22 10.44 -49.21
C GLY A 259 -24.60 11.84 -48.65
N GLY A 260 -24.20 12.15 -47.41
CA GLY A 260 -24.51 13.44 -46.78
C GLY A 260 -23.81 14.62 -47.44
N VAL A 261 -24.29 15.82 -47.14
CA VAL A 261 -23.71 17.09 -47.61
C VAL A 261 -23.16 17.84 -46.40
N ALA A 262 -21.85 18.10 -46.43
CA ALA A 262 -21.18 18.87 -45.38
C ALA A 262 -21.54 20.36 -45.44
N ALA A 263 -21.76 20.97 -44.29
CA ALA A 263 -21.85 22.44 -44.20
C ALA A 263 -20.48 23.06 -44.56
N PRO A 264 -20.48 24.21 -45.31
CA PRO A 264 -19.26 24.79 -45.85
C PRO A 264 -18.32 25.37 -44.78
N VAL A 265 -18.81 25.67 -43.59
CA VAL A 265 -18.06 26.30 -42.51
C VAL A 265 -18.14 25.46 -41.24
N ALA A 266 -17.00 25.33 -40.55
CA ALA A 266 -16.91 24.71 -39.22
C ALA A 266 -17.10 25.77 -38.13
N SER A 267 -17.74 25.41 -37.02
CA SER A 267 -17.59 26.16 -35.80
C SER A 267 -16.34 25.66 -35.06
N ASP A 268 -15.42 26.55 -34.76
CA ASP A 268 -14.18 26.24 -34.01
C ASP A 268 -13.94 27.35 -32.98
N VAL A 269 -14.09 26.98 -31.71
CA VAL A 269 -13.70 27.82 -30.58
C VAL A 269 -12.38 27.29 -30.08
N ASP A 270 -11.31 28.06 -30.25
CA ASP A 270 -9.95 27.67 -29.87
C ASP A 270 -9.37 28.62 -28.84
N ARG A 271 -9.20 28.17 -27.63
CA ARG A 271 -8.55 28.85 -26.51
C ARG A 271 -7.31 28.07 -26.03
N THR A 272 -6.83 27.12 -26.85
CA THR A 272 -5.65 26.35 -26.49
C THR A 272 -4.41 27.24 -26.49
N SER A 273 -3.43 26.85 -25.70
CA SER A 273 -2.11 27.47 -25.70
C SER A 273 -1.09 26.48 -26.24
N ALA A 274 -0.12 27.00 -26.99
CA ALA A 274 1.02 26.17 -27.41
C ALA A 274 1.76 25.63 -26.20
N PRO A 275 2.30 24.40 -26.29
CA PRO A 275 3.14 23.85 -25.23
C PRO A 275 4.30 24.79 -24.89
N ALA A 276 4.52 25.01 -23.59
CA ALA A 276 5.59 25.88 -23.13
C ALA A 276 6.97 25.22 -23.40
N PRO A 277 7.97 25.99 -23.85
CA PRO A 277 9.31 25.48 -24.04
C PRO A 277 9.95 25.13 -22.70
N LEU A 278 10.64 23.99 -22.66
CA LEU A 278 11.44 23.52 -21.53
C LEU A 278 12.89 23.96 -21.75
N VAL A 279 13.41 24.78 -20.85
CA VAL A 279 14.81 25.21 -20.93
C VAL A 279 15.65 24.24 -20.10
N VAL A 280 16.55 23.51 -20.76
CA VAL A 280 17.35 22.45 -20.16
C VAL A 280 18.84 22.63 -20.47
N ARG A 281 19.72 22.11 -19.62
CA ARG A 281 21.14 22.06 -19.90
C ARG A 281 21.43 21.08 -21.06
N PRO A 282 22.43 21.29 -21.89
CA PRO A 282 22.78 20.34 -22.95
C PRO A 282 23.13 18.95 -22.43
N ASP A 283 23.67 18.84 -21.22
CA ASP A 283 24.09 17.60 -20.54
C ASP A 283 23.02 16.98 -19.64
N PHE A 284 21.76 17.43 -19.72
CA PHE A 284 20.70 17.00 -18.78
C PHE A 284 20.43 15.48 -18.82
N ALA A 285 20.41 14.90 -20.01
CA ALA A 285 20.15 13.48 -20.20
C ALA A 285 21.34 12.63 -19.71
N ALA A 286 22.57 13.05 -20.04
CA ALA A 286 23.80 12.41 -19.57
C ALA A 286 23.89 12.37 -18.02
N ARG A 287 23.55 13.49 -17.38
CA ARG A 287 23.59 13.58 -15.91
C ARG A 287 22.56 12.70 -15.23
N LEU A 288 21.39 12.49 -15.84
CA LEU A 288 20.35 11.67 -15.26
C LEU A 288 20.60 10.17 -15.51
N ALA A 289 20.96 9.81 -16.74
CA ALA A 289 21.14 8.41 -17.14
C ALA A 289 22.51 7.84 -16.83
N GLY A 290 23.53 8.70 -16.60
CA GLY A 290 24.91 8.27 -16.40
C GLY A 290 25.61 7.80 -17.68
N VAL A 291 25.08 8.19 -18.84
CA VAL A 291 25.62 7.92 -20.18
C VAL A 291 26.13 9.22 -20.79
N ASP A 292 27.30 9.20 -21.41
CA ASP A 292 27.85 10.36 -22.10
C ASP A 292 27.20 10.51 -23.48
N TYR A 293 26.00 11.10 -23.52
CA TYR A 293 25.27 11.37 -24.76
C TYR A 293 25.88 12.55 -25.51
N ASP A 294 26.14 12.36 -26.81
CA ASP A 294 26.48 13.46 -27.71
C ASP A 294 25.29 14.45 -27.79
N PRO A 295 25.50 15.76 -27.55
CA PRO A 295 24.45 16.77 -27.68
C PRO A 295 23.75 16.81 -29.03
N ALA A 296 24.45 16.50 -30.13
CA ALA A 296 23.84 16.38 -31.45
C ALA A 296 22.87 15.20 -31.50
N ARG A 297 23.20 14.06 -30.90
CA ARG A 297 22.34 12.89 -30.80
C ARG A 297 21.12 13.17 -29.93
N VAL A 298 21.28 13.84 -28.81
CA VAL A 298 20.15 14.28 -27.96
C VAL A 298 19.16 15.14 -28.78
N THR A 299 19.70 16.11 -29.53
CA THR A 299 18.88 16.99 -30.40
C THR A 299 18.15 16.19 -31.48
N GLU A 300 18.82 15.24 -32.11
CA GLU A 300 18.24 14.36 -33.11
C GLU A 300 17.07 13.56 -32.56
N LEU A 301 17.27 12.89 -31.40
CA LEU A 301 16.25 12.06 -30.75
C LEU A 301 15.04 12.86 -30.31
N LEU A 302 15.24 14.04 -29.73
CA LEU A 302 14.16 14.93 -29.36
C LEU A 302 13.38 15.46 -30.57
N THR A 303 14.07 15.75 -31.68
CA THR A 303 13.45 16.16 -32.92
C THR A 303 12.65 15.02 -33.54
N MET A 304 13.15 13.79 -33.48
CA MET A 304 12.46 12.58 -33.95
C MET A 304 11.08 12.41 -33.31
N ILE A 305 10.93 12.69 -32.03
CA ILE A 305 9.62 12.61 -31.32
C ILE A 305 8.74 13.84 -31.56
N GLY A 306 9.18 14.78 -32.39
CA GLY A 306 8.42 15.96 -32.80
C GLY A 306 8.68 17.21 -31.97
N CYS A 307 9.67 17.21 -31.05
CA CYS A 307 10.06 18.42 -30.35
C CYS A 307 10.76 19.42 -31.26
N VAL A 308 10.51 20.70 -31.06
CA VAL A 308 11.30 21.78 -31.63
C VAL A 308 12.43 22.13 -30.71
N VAL A 309 13.69 21.91 -31.13
CA VAL A 309 14.88 22.16 -30.33
C VAL A 309 15.63 23.37 -30.85
N ALA A 310 15.88 24.35 -30.00
CA ALA A 310 16.61 25.58 -30.36
C ALA A 310 17.68 25.91 -29.28
N PRO A 311 18.79 26.55 -29.67
CA PRO A 311 19.73 27.10 -28.70
C PRO A 311 19.07 28.15 -27.80
N ALA A 312 19.41 28.13 -26.50
CA ALA A 312 18.98 29.13 -25.53
C ALA A 312 20.16 29.52 -24.61
N ARG A 313 19.99 30.52 -23.77
CA ARG A 313 20.97 30.93 -22.78
C ARG A 313 20.30 31.15 -21.43
N ALA A 314 20.94 30.74 -20.36
CA ALA A 314 20.57 31.11 -18.99
C ALA A 314 20.92 32.58 -18.72
N GLU A 315 20.43 33.14 -17.62
CA GLU A 315 20.71 34.52 -17.21
C GLU A 315 22.19 34.81 -17.00
N ASP A 316 22.97 33.80 -16.58
CA ASP A 316 24.43 33.87 -16.41
C ASP A 316 25.24 33.69 -17.69
N GLY A 317 24.55 33.57 -18.84
CA GLY A 317 25.14 33.37 -20.16
C GLY A 317 25.45 31.89 -20.49
N THR A 318 25.22 30.95 -19.59
CA THR A 318 25.44 29.52 -19.83
C THR A 318 24.57 29.03 -21.02
N GLY A 319 25.19 28.25 -21.91
CA GLY A 319 24.46 27.63 -23.05
C GLY A 319 23.41 26.65 -22.57
N MET A 320 22.20 26.78 -23.09
CA MET A 320 21.04 25.95 -22.79
C MET A 320 20.38 25.47 -24.08
N LEU A 321 19.48 24.53 -23.98
CA LEU A 321 18.55 24.11 -25.02
C LEU A 321 17.12 24.51 -24.63
N SER A 322 16.40 25.09 -25.57
CA SER A 322 14.97 25.31 -25.49
C SER A 322 14.28 24.19 -26.28
N VAL A 323 13.53 23.34 -25.58
CA VAL A 323 12.84 22.19 -26.15
C VAL A 323 11.34 22.40 -26.03
N THR A 324 10.66 22.60 -27.17
CA THR A 324 9.20 22.75 -27.22
C THR A 324 8.57 21.41 -27.59
N PRO A 325 7.79 20.77 -26.69
CA PRO A 325 7.10 19.53 -27.00
C PRO A 325 6.02 19.72 -28.06
N PRO A 326 5.68 18.69 -28.86
CA PRO A 326 4.54 18.74 -29.76
C PRO A 326 3.22 18.64 -28.98
N THR A 327 2.11 19.07 -29.59
CA THR A 327 0.78 19.14 -28.98
C THR A 327 0.22 17.78 -28.53
N TRP A 328 0.67 16.68 -29.14
CA TRP A 328 0.28 15.33 -28.76
C TRP A 328 1.09 14.73 -27.60
N ARG A 329 2.05 15.49 -27.03
CA ARG A 329 2.90 15.05 -25.92
C ARG A 329 2.72 15.94 -24.67
N PRO A 330 1.51 15.97 -24.10
CA PRO A 330 1.24 16.77 -22.90
C PRO A 330 1.96 16.24 -21.64
N ASP A 331 2.54 15.04 -21.71
CA ASP A 331 3.35 14.39 -20.68
C ASP A 331 4.75 15.02 -20.54
N LEU A 332 5.29 15.63 -21.58
CA LEU A 332 6.63 16.22 -21.59
C LEU A 332 6.61 17.60 -20.90
N VAL A 333 6.68 17.58 -19.55
CA VAL A 333 6.57 18.80 -18.72
C VAL A 333 7.85 19.15 -17.95
N GLY A 334 8.94 18.43 -18.18
CA GLY A 334 10.20 18.68 -17.49
C GLY A 334 11.39 17.89 -18.02
N ALA A 335 12.59 18.26 -17.58
CA ALA A 335 13.86 17.69 -18.05
C ALA A 335 13.93 16.15 -17.88
N ALA A 336 13.36 15.61 -16.81
CA ALA A 336 13.37 14.17 -16.57
C ALA A 336 12.58 13.39 -17.65
N HIS A 337 11.44 13.94 -18.09
CA HIS A 337 10.64 13.32 -19.17
C HIS A 337 11.40 13.34 -20.51
N LEU A 338 12.11 14.44 -20.80
CA LEU A 338 12.96 14.51 -22.01
C LEU A 338 14.15 13.55 -21.92
N ALA A 339 14.75 13.39 -20.74
CA ALA A 339 15.86 12.44 -20.54
C ALA A 339 15.41 10.99 -20.70
N GLU A 340 14.20 10.66 -20.25
CA GLU A 340 13.60 9.34 -20.46
C GLU A 340 13.42 9.05 -21.96
N GLU A 341 12.93 10.00 -22.74
CA GLU A 341 12.81 9.85 -24.19
C GLU A 341 14.16 9.59 -24.87
N VAL A 342 15.18 10.34 -24.49
CA VAL A 342 16.55 10.14 -24.99
C VAL A 342 17.04 8.73 -24.66
N ALA A 343 16.93 8.32 -23.39
CA ALA A 343 17.38 7.01 -22.94
C ALA A 343 16.62 5.85 -23.60
N ARG A 344 15.31 6.00 -23.80
CA ARG A 344 14.46 5.00 -24.45
C ARG A 344 14.80 4.80 -25.92
N LEU A 345 15.00 5.88 -26.63
CA LEU A 345 15.24 5.85 -28.09
C LEU A 345 16.69 5.49 -28.41
N ASP A 346 17.65 5.88 -27.58
CA ASP A 346 19.05 5.48 -27.73
C ASP A 346 19.29 4.03 -27.26
N GLY A 347 18.42 3.51 -26.39
CA GLY A 347 18.42 2.15 -25.86
C GLY A 347 18.87 2.10 -24.39
N TYR A 348 18.05 1.47 -23.55
CA TYR A 348 18.36 1.30 -22.12
C TYR A 348 19.61 0.45 -21.86
N ASP A 349 20.02 -0.39 -22.81
CA ASP A 349 21.22 -1.23 -22.70
C ASP A 349 22.54 -0.40 -22.62
N SER A 350 22.50 0.87 -23.07
CA SER A 350 23.62 1.80 -22.96
C SER A 350 23.81 2.32 -21.52
N ILE A 351 22.80 2.19 -20.65
CA ILE A 351 22.84 2.70 -19.29
C ILE A 351 23.65 1.75 -18.40
N PRO A 352 24.75 2.23 -17.75
CA PRO A 352 25.60 1.39 -16.93
C PRO A 352 24.86 0.92 -15.66
N VAL A 353 24.98 -0.36 -15.35
CA VAL A 353 24.49 -0.91 -14.09
C VAL A 353 25.48 -0.57 -12.98
N ILE A 354 25.20 0.49 -12.22
CA ILE A 354 26.03 0.92 -11.09
C ILE A 354 25.33 0.52 -9.80
N VAL A 355 25.94 -0.42 -9.06
CA VAL A 355 25.44 -0.78 -7.72
C VAL A 355 25.87 0.32 -6.75
N PRO A 356 24.95 1.00 -6.07
CA PRO A 356 25.31 2.01 -5.08
C PRO A 356 26.18 1.40 -3.98
N THR A 357 27.29 2.04 -3.67
CA THR A 357 28.09 1.66 -2.51
C THR A 357 27.41 2.22 -1.26
N ALA A 358 27.04 1.32 -0.35
CA ALA A 358 26.49 1.76 0.93
C ALA A 358 27.56 2.60 1.68
N PRO A 359 27.20 3.76 2.24
CA PRO A 359 28.14 4.51 3.06
C PRO A 359 28.61 3.64 4.21
N ALA A 360 29.95 3.59 4.39
CA ALA A 360 30.55 2.84 5.47
C ALA A 360 30.10 3.39 6.83
N GLY A 361 29.78 2.51 7.74
CA GLY A 361 29.96 2.86 9.13
C GLY A 361 28.81 2.69 10.10
N THR A 362 27.56 2.87 9.77
CA THR A 362 26.52 2.83 10.83
C THR A 362 26.00 1.42 11.14
N GLY A 363 25.93 0.53 10.16
CA GLY A 363 25.37 -0.82 10.35
C GLY A 363 24.00 -0.80 11.01
N LEU A 364 23.64 -1.88 11.71
CA LEU A 364 22.38 -1.96 12.45
C LEU A 364 22.45 -1.14 13.74
N THR A 365 21.34 -0.47 14.09
CA THR A 365 21.19 0.15 15.41
C THR A 365 21.22 -0.93 16.51
N PRO A 366 21.49 -0.56 17.78
CA PRO A 366 21.42 -1.52 18.90
C PRO A 366 20.09 -2.27 18.97
N ARG A 367 18.96 -1.58 18.76
CA ARG A 367 17.62 -2.16 18.77
C ARG A 367 17.41 -3.17 17.61
N GLN A 368 17.90 -2.87 16.41
CA GLN A 368 17.86 -3.79 15.27
C GLN A 368 18.72 -5.04 15.49
N ARG A 369 19.92 -4.88 16.10
CA ARG A 369 20.79 -6.01 16.48
C ARG A 369 20.11 -6.91 17.50
N ALA A 370 19.60 -6.32 18.57
CA ALA A 370 18.90 -7.04 19.65
C ALA A 370 17.70 -7.85 19.09
N ARG A 371 16.88 -7.24 18.23
CA ARG A 371 15.79 -7.95 17.55
C ARG A 371 16.31 -9.13 16.70
N ARG A 372 17.38 -8.93 15.94
CA ARG A 372 18.00 -10.00 15.14
C ARG A 372 18.55 -11.14 16.02
N ASP A 373 19.11 -10.80 17.19
CA ASP A 373 19.67 -11.79 18.10
C ASP A 373 18.54 -12.65 18.71
N VAL A 374 17.39 -12.08 19.05
CA VAL A 374 16.18 -12.82 19.45
C VAL A 374 15.73 -13.79 18.34
N VAL A 375 15.65 -13.31 17.08
CA VAL A 375 15.27 -14.16 15.94
C VAL A 375 16.23 -15.35 15.81
N ARG A 376 17.54 -15.14 15.95
CA ARG A 376 18.55 -16.20 15.90
C ARG A 376 18.44 -17.17 17.05
N ALA A 377 18.26 -16.66 18.29
CA ALA A 377 18.13 -17.51 19.47
C ALA A 377 16.92 -18.45 19.40
N LEU A 378 15.80 -17.99 18.84
CA LEU A 378 14.63 -18.83 18.62
C LEU A 378 14.88 -19.88 17.53
N ALA A 379 15.55 -19.52 16.45
CA ALA A 379 15.95 -20.46 15.40
C ALA A 379 16.94 -21.51 15.92
N ASP A 380 17.93 -21.10 16.73
CA ASP A 380 18.89 -22.00 17.40
C ASP A 380 18.22 -22.96 18.40
N ALA A 381 17.08 -22.53 18.99
CA ALA A 381 16.24 -23.39 19.81
C ALA A 381 15.40 -24.41 19.01
N GLY A 382 15.53 -24.42 17.66
CA GLY A 382 14.82 -25.34 16.75
C GLY A 382 13.39 -24.89 16.43
N ILE A 383 13.06 -23.62 16.60
CA ILE A 383 11.74 -23.06 16.29
C ILE A 383 11.80 -22.36 14.92
N THR A 384 10.88 -22.68 14.04
CA THR A 384 10.88 -22.17 12.66
C THR A 384 10.24 -20.80 12.59
N GLN A 385 10.94 -19.82 11.99
CA GLN A 385 10.34 -18.50 11.73
C GLN A 385 9.30 -18.59 10.63
N VAL A 386 8.16 -17.95 10.85
CA VAL A 386 7.12 -17.75 9.84
C VAL A 386 6.77 -16.28 9.73
N LEU A 387 6.18 -15.90 8.61
CA LEU A 387 5.65 -14.56 8.37
C LEU A 387 4.18 -14.70 7.99
N SER A 388 3.32 -13.94 8.63
CA SER A 388 1.90 -13.87 8.31
C SER A 388 1.49 -12.43 8.04
N TYR A 389 0.44 -12.26 7.24
CA TYR A 389 -0.18 -10.94 7.10
C TYR A 389 -0.86 -10.55 8.42
N PRO A 390 -0.87 -9.26 8.77
CA PRO A 390 -1.50 -8.78 10.02
C PRO A 390 -3.02 -8.67 9.91
N PHE A 391 -3.62 -9.20 8.85
CA PHE A 391 -5.06 -9.13 8.59
C PHE A 391 -5.77 -10.33 9.20
N ILE A 392 -6.82 -10.06 9.96
CA ILE A 392 -7.60 -11.06 10.67
C ILE A 392 -9.10 -10.92 10.44
N GLY A 393 -9.77 -12.06 10.53
CA GLY A 393 -11.22 -12.16 10.61
C GLY A 393 -11.71 -12.35 12.04
N ASP A 394 -12.72 -13.20 12.19
CA ASP A 394 -13.32 -13.53 13.51
C ASP A 394 -12.53 -14.64 14.20
N VAL A 395 -11.33 -14.31 14.67
CA VAL A 395 -10.44 -15.25 15.37
C VAL A 395 -10.65 -15.23 16.89
N HIS A 396 -11.11 -14.13 17.45
CA HIS A 396 -11.18 -13.92 18.91
C HIS A 396 -12.14 -14.90 19.60
N ASP A 397 -13.27 -15.23 18.97
CA ASP A 397 -14.20 -16.25 19.48
C ASP A 397 -13.53 -17.64 19.52
N ARG A 398 -12.78 -17.97 18.48
CA ARG A 398 -12.03 -19.23 18.39
C ARG A 398 -10.90 -19.33 19.44
N LEU A 399 -10.31 -18.19 19.81
CA LEU A 399 -9.32 -18.06 20.87
C LEU A 399 -9.96 -18.00 22.29
N GLY A 400 -11.30 -17.96 22.36
CA GLY A 400 -12.04 -17.87 23.62
C GLY A 400 -11.82 -16.55 24.36
N ILE A 401 -11.51 -15.48 23.64
CA ILE A 401 -11.33 -14.13 24.21
C ILE A 401 -12.70 -13.59 24.62
N PRO A 402 -12.91 -13.16 25.88
CA PRO A 402 -14.18 -12.63 26.36
C PRO A 402 -14.69 -11.45 25.53
N ALA A 403 -16.03 -11.26 25.50
CA ALA A 403 -16.64 -10.20 24.68
C ALA A 403 -16.26 -8.78 25.12
N ASP A 404 -15.95 -8.60 26.38
CA ASP A 404 -15.53 -7.34 27.02
C ASP A 404 -14.02 -7.13 27.06
N ASP A 405 -13.25 -8.07 26.52
CA ASP A 405 -11.78 -7.98 26.48
C ASP A 405 -11.31 -6.88 25.52
N PRO A 406 -10.44 -5.97 25.95
CA PRO A 406 -9.97 -4.86 25.10
C PRO A 406 -9.24 -5.33 23.83
N ARG A 407 -8.70 -6.55 23.77
CA ARG A 407 -8.10 -7.14 22.57
C ARG A 407 -9.08 -7.32 21.41
N ARG A 408 -10.39 -7.31 21.69
CA ARG A 408 -11.41 -7.34 20.62
C ARG A 408 -11.60 -6.01 19.91
N ALA A 409 -11.11 -4.92 20.45
CA ALA A 409 -11.10 -3.64 19.78
C ALA A 409 -10.04 -3.65 18.67
N THR A 410 -10.46 -3.80 17.44
CA THR A 410 -9.58 -3.88 16.25
C THR A 410 -9.73 -2.65 15.35
N VAL A 411 -8.67 -2.32 14.63
CA VAL A 411 -8.72 -1.34 13.54
C VAL A 411 -9.21 -2.04 12.28
N ARG A 412 -10.36 -1.61 11.75
CA ARG A 412 -10.91 -2.14 10.50
C ARG A 412 -10.37 -1.37 9.29
N LEU A 413 -10.06 -2.10 8.22
CA LEU A 413 -9.63 -1.54 6.95
C LEU A 413 -10.84 -1.00 6.17
N ALA A 414 -10.67 0.14 5.51
CA ALA A 414 -11.71 0.72 4.65
C ALA A 414 -11.93 -0.10 3.36
N ASN A 415 -10.86 -0.72 2.86
CA ASN A 415 -10.85 -1.53 1.64
C ASN A 415 -10.00 -2.80 1.84
N PRO A 416 -10.47 -3.78 2.62
CA PRO A 416 -9.73 -5.00 2.87
C PRO A 416 -9.47 -5.79 1.57
N LEU A 417 -8.31 -6.45 1.50
CA LEU A 417 -7.97 -7.33 0.37
C LEU A 417 -8.88 -8.57 0.31
N ALA A 418 -9.35 -9.03 1.48
CA ALA A 418 -10.27 -10.15 1.61
C ALA A 418 -11.38 -9.79 2.60
N GLU A 419 -12.62 -10.07 2.27
CA GLU A 419 -13.79 -9.71 3.10
C GLU A 419 -13.82 -10.47 4.43
N ASP A 420 -13.22 -11.65 4.49
CA ASP A 420 -13.10 -12.49 5.68
C ASP A 420 -11.95 -12.10 6.61
N ALA A 421 -11.08 -11.16 6.21
CA ALA A 421 -9.96 -10.65 7.00
C ALA A 421 -9.91 -9.10 7.02
N PRO A 422 -10.97 -8.42 7.51
CA PRO A 422 -11.12 -6.97 7.37
C PRO A 422 -10.43 -6.14 8.46
N ALA A 423 -9.72 -6.75 9.41
CA ALA A 423 -9.19 -6.06 10.58
C ALA A 423 -7.70 -6.31 10.77
N LEU A 424 -7.02 -5.39 11.48
CA LEU A 424 -5.63 -5.58 11.91
C LEU A 424 -5.59 -6.35 13.24
N ARG A 425 -4.65 -7.31 13.34
CA ARG A 425 -4.46 -8.16 14.52
C ARG A 425 -4.05 -7.36 15.75
N THR A 426 -4.56 -7.77 16.91
CA THR A 426 -4.21 -7.23 18.25
C THR A 426 -3.26 -8.13 19.01
N SER A 427 -3.01 -9.33 18.52
CA SER A 427 -2.07 -10.33 19.03
C SER A 427 -1.38 -11.02 17.83
N VAL A 428 -0.11 -11.37 17.97
CA VAL A 428 0.57 -12.18 16.95
C VAL A 428 -0.05 -13.58 16.89
N LEU A 429 -0.60 -14.07 18.01
CA LEU A 429 -1.28 -15.35 18.04
C LEU A 429 -2.54 -15.39 17.17
N ASP A 430 -3.19 -14.25 16.91
CA ASP A 430 -4.38 -14.15 16.04
C ASP A 430 -4.15 -14.77 14.65
N SER A 431 -2.97 -14.57 14.08
CA SER A 431 -2.57 -15.12 12.78
C SER A 431 -1.70 -16.38 12.88
N LEU A 432 -0.86 -16.48 13.94
CA LEU A 432 0.11 -17.57 14.08
C LEU A 432 -0.55 -18.92 14.32
N VAL A 433 -1.67 -18.95 15.05
CA VAL A 433 -2.44 -20.20 15.27
C VAL A 433 -3.02 -20.75 13.97
N GLU A 434 -3.34 -19.91 13.02
CA GLU A 434 -3.82 -20.33 11.69
C GLU A 434 -2.69 -20.92 10.85
N VAL A 435 -1.48 -20.34 10.95
CA VAL A 435 -0.28 -20.90 10.31
C VAL A 435 0.01 -22.31 10.86
N ALA A 436 -0.02 -22.46 12.19
CA ALA A 436 0.17 -23.75 12.84
C ALA A 436 -0.90 -24.76 12.41
N GLY A 437 -2.18 -24.40 12.47
CA GLY A 437 -3.31 -25.25 12.05
C GLY A 437 -3.22 -25.68 10.59
N ARG A 438 -2.81 -24.78 9.70
CA ARG A 438 -2.62 -25.08 8.28
C ARG A 438 -1.49 -26.10 8.04
N ASN A 439 -0.39 -25.99 8.77
CA ASN A 439 0.71 -26.95 8.68
C ASN A 439 0.30 -28.32 9.21
N ILE A 440 -0.42 -28.36 10.35
CA ILE A 440 -0.94 -29.60 10.92
C ILE A 440 -1.93 -30.28 9.96
N SER A 441 -2.85 -29.54 9.37
CA SER A 441 -3.82 -30.08 8.41
C SER A 441 -3.17 -30.64 7.13
N ARG A 442 -1.93 -30.22 6.84
CA ARG A 442 -1.10 -30.74 5.74
C ARG A 442 -0.23 -31.94 6.14
N GLY A 443 -0.43 -32.47 7.34
CA GLY A 443 0.23 -33.70 7.82
C GLY A 443 1.48 -33.49 8.66
N LEU A 444 1.84 -32.24 9.04
CA LEU A 444 2.95 -32.02 9.96
C LEU A 444 2.47 -32.23 11.39
N GLY A 445 2.93 -33.34 12.03
CA GLY A 445 2.55 -33.68 13.41
C GLY A 445 3.24 -32.82 14.46
N ASP A 446 4.49 -32.42 14.19
CA ASP A 446 5.32 -31.62 15.09
C ASP A 446 5.50 -30.23 14.50
N VAL A 447 4.91 -29.23 15.12
CA VAL A 447 4.97 -27.83 14.65
C VAL A 447 5.48 -26.96 15.79
N ALA A 448 6.64 -26.35 15.59
CA ALA A 448 7.21 -25.32 16.43
C ALA A 448 7.51 -24.10 15.55
N VAL A 449 6.70 -23.06 15.67
CA VAL A 449 6.79 -21.85 14.82
C VAL A 449 6.78 -20.59 15.68
N TYR A 450 7.50 -19.56 15.20
CA TYR A 450 7.46 -18.24 15.80
C TYR A 450 7.35 -17.14 14.74
N GLU A 451 6.83 -16.02 15.15
CA GLU A 451 6.79 -14.79 14.38
C GLU A 451 7.20 -13.59 15.26
N VAL A 452 7.97 -12.68 14.68
CA VAL A 452 8.24 -11.36 15.25
C VAL A 452 7.54 -10.32 14.38
N GLY A 453 6.44 -9.78 14.86
CA GLY A 453 5.57 -8.92 14.08
C GLY A 453 4.87 -7.85 14.90
N SER A 454 4.39 -6.81 14.22
CA SER A 454 3.60 -5.77 14.87
C SER A 454 2.18 -6.23 15.16
N VAL A 455 1.63 -5.76 16.27
CA VAL A 455 0.21 -5.79 16.61
C VAL A 455 -0.34 -4.37 16.59
N THR A 456 -1.65 -4.19 16.48
CA THR A 456 -2.25 -2.86 16.37
C THR A 456 -3.29 -2.65 17.47
N HIS A 457 -3.06 -1.66 18.33
CA HIS A 457 -4.01 -1.27 19.35
C HIS A 457 -4.70 0.03 18.95
N PRO A 458 -6.05 0.07 18.86
CA PRO A 458 -6.75 1.29 18.47
C PRO A 458 -6.38 2.45 19.40
N ALA A 459 -5.97 3.57 18.83
CA ALA A 459 -5.92 4.82 19.58
C ALA A 459 -7.36 5.30 19.76
N GLY A 460 -7.77 5.66 20.94
CA GLY A 460 -9.12 6.16 21.22
C GLY A 460 -9.41 7.56 20.63
N THR A 461 -8.61 8.04 19.70
CA THR A 461 -8.70 9.36 19.07
C THR A 461 -9.16 9.24 17.61
N VAL A 462 -10.10 10.12 17.23
CA VAL A 462 -10.46 10.27 15.82
C VAL A 462 -9.29 10.96 15.11
N PRO A 463 -8.86 10.47 13.93
CA PRO A 463 -7.81 11.13 13.17
C PRO A 463 -8.13 12.60 12.93
N ALA A 464 -7.13 13.45 12.99
CA ALA A 464 -7.24 14.85 12.58
C ALA A 464 -7.66 14.94 11.10
N ALA A 465 -8.22 16.07 10.71
CA ALA A 465 -8.57 16.33 9.32
C ALA A 465 -7.32 16.17 8.43
N ILE A 466 -7.47 15.45 7.31
CA ILE A 466 -6.41 15.30 6.33
C ILE A 466 -6.11 16.66 5.71
N PRO A 467 -4.88 17.19 5.80
CA PRO A 467 -4.51 18.46 5.20
C PRO A 467 -4.73 18.45 3.68
N GLY A 468 -5.04 19.62 3.13
CA GLY A 468 -5.11 19.82 1.68
C GLY A 468 -3.76 19.58 1.00
N VAL A 469 -3.80 19.42 -0.34
CA VAL A 469 -2.58 19.22 -1.16
C VAL A 469 -2.09 20.53 -1.81
N ASP A 470 -2.71 21.64 -1.50
CA ASP A 470 -2.46 22.97 -2.05
C ASP A 470 -1.25 23.68 -1.41
N ARG A 471 -0.85 23.23 -0.21
CA ARG A 471 0.29 23.74 0.52
C ARG A 471 0.98 22.63 1.33
N ARG A 472 2.19 22.92 1.80
CA ARG A 472 2.88 22.04 2.77
C ARG A 472 2.14 22.10 4.11
N PRO A 473 1.83 20.94 4.75
CA PRO A 473 1.23 20.91 6.08
C PRO A 473 2.12 21.60 7.12
N THR A 474 1.50 22.20 8.14
CA THR A 474 2.23 22.75 9.29
C THR A 474 2.73 21.62 10.19
N ALA A 475 3.69 21.92 11.08
CA ALA A 475 4.21 20.96 12.04
C ALA A 475 3.10 20.43 12.98
N GLU A 476 2.15 21.29 13.36
CA GLU A 476 1.02 20.93 14.21
C GLU A 476 0.03 19.99 13.48
N GLU A 477 -0.23 20.22 12.20
CA GLU A 477 -1.08 19.34 11.39
C GLU A 477 -0.43 17.96 11.23
N VAL A 478 0.90 17.92 11.01
CA VAL A 478 1.65 16.64 10.94
C VAL A 478 1.60 15.93 12.29
N ALA A 479 1.86 16.63 13.40
CA ALA A 479 1.79 16.05 14.74
C ALA A 479 0.38 15.52 15.09
N ALA A 480 -0.68 16.22 14.66
CA ALA A 480 -2.05 15.76 14.84
C ALA A 480 -2.37 14.51 14.03
N LEU A 481 -1.84 14.40 12.79
CA LEU A 481 -1.94 13.17 11.98
C LEU A 481 -1.20 12.00 12.63
N GLU A 482 0.03 12.22 13.10
CA GLU A 482 0.85 11.21 13.77
C GLU A 482 0.19 10.73 15.08
N ALA A 483 -0.42 11.62 15.85
CA ALA A 483 -1.16 11.27 17.07
C ALA A 483 -2.40 10.40 16.79
N GLY A 484 -2.93 10.43 15.57
CA GLY A 484 -4.03 9.56 15.12
C GLY A 484 -3.60 8.16 14.70
N ILE A 485 -2.29 7.88 14.59
CA ILE A 485 -1.79 6.57 14.23
C ILE A 485 -1.95 5.62 15.44
N PRO A 486 -2.59 4.45 15.27
CA PRO A 486 -2.69 3.46 16.35
C PRO A 486 -1.32 3.01 16.86
N SER A 487 -1.22 2.68 18.15
CA SER A 487 -0.01 2.06 18.69
C SER A 487 0.25 0.71 18.00
N GLN A 488 1.49 0.48 17.59
CA GLN A 488 1.90 -0.72 16.85
C GLN A 488 3.16 -1.35 17.46
N PRO A 489 3.10 -1.84 18.72
CA PRO A 489 4.24 -2.51 19.34
C PRO A 489 4.60 -3.79 18.59
N VAL A 490 5.87 -4.17 18.70
CA VAL A 490 6.40 -5.41 18.11
C VAL A 490 6.33 -6.52 19.15
N HIS A 491 5.63 -7.60 18.82
CA HIS A 491 5.52 -8.78 19.67
C HIS A 491 6.30 -9.96 19.09
N VAL A 492 6.68 -10.89 19.97
CA VAL A 492 7.15 -12.23 19.63
C VAL A 492 6.04 -13.21 19.98
N GLY A 493 5.49 -13.89 18.97
CA GLY A 493 4.55 -14.99 19.17
C GLY A 493 5.20 -16.33 18.87
N VAL A 494 4.85 -17.37 19.63
CA VAL A 494 5.33 -18.75 19.41
C VAL A 494 4.17 -19.71 19.60
N VAL A 495 4.09 -20.74 18.75
CA VAL A 495 3.18 -21.89 18.90
C VAL A 495 3.99 -23.17 18.82
N LEU A 496 3.80 -24.07 19.81
CA LEU A 496 4.55 -25.30 19.99
C LEU A 496 3.56 -26.47 20.09
N THR A 497 3.72 -27.47 19.22
CA THR A 497 2.89 -28.67 19.24
C THR A 497 3.71 -29.92 18.86
N GLY A 498 3.25 -31.11 19.26
CA GLY A 498 3.88 -32.36 18.93
C GLY A 498 5.15 -32.64 19.75
N ALA A 499 6.11 -33.34 19.18
CA ALA A 499 7.35 -33.73 19.86
C ALA A 499 8.39 -32.60 19.81
N ARG A 500 8.93 -32.23 20.98
CA ARG A 500 10.15 -31.42 21.09
C ARG A 500 11.39 -32.26 20.73
N VAL A 501 11.43 -33.49 21.23
CA VAL A 501 12.47 -34.46 20.94
C VAL A 501 11.79 -35.73 20.44
N ARG A 502 12.12 -36.15 19.23
CA ARG A 502 11.62 -37.41 18.71
C ARG A 502 12.36 -38.56 19.37
N GLY A 503 11.61 -39.61 19.66
CA GLY A 503 12.14 -40.85 20.22
C GLY A 503 13.17 -41.50 19.30
N GLY A 504 14.13 -42.13 19.92
CA GLY A 504 15.24 -42.78 19.23
C GLY A 504 16.13 -43.53 20.19
N VAL A 505 17.40 -43.71 19.82
CA VAL A 505 18.40 -44.43 20.64
C VAL A 505 18.59 -43.81 22.01
N LEU A 506 18.35 -42.51 22.17
CA LEU A 506 18.57 -41.79 23.42
C LEU A 506 17.35 -41.76 24.36
N GLY A 507 16.20 -42.26 23.92
CA GLY A 507 15.00 -42.29 24.76
C GLY A 507 13.68 -42.17 23.98
N PRO A 508 12.54 -42.17 24.70
CA PRO A 508 11.21 -41.99 24.11
C PRO A 508 10.96 -40.56 23.62
N ASP A 509 9.88 -40.36 22.83
CA ASP A 509 9.38 -39.03 22.46
C ASP A 509 9.14 -38.18 23.67
N ARG A 510 9.58 -36.92 23.62
CA ARG A 510 9.25 -35.90 24.61
C ARG A 510 8.43 -34.80 23.94
N PRO A 511 7.15 -34.67 24.27
CA PRO A 511 6.32 -33.61 23.71
C PRO A 511 6.71 -32.23 24.28
N TRP A 512 6.35 -31.19 23.52
CA TRP A 512 6.35 -29.85 24.05
C TRP A 512 5.36 -29.72 25.21
N ASP A 513 5.72 -28.94 26.23
CA ASP A 513 4.85 -28.65 27.35
C ASP A 513 4.91 -27.18 27.80
N TRP A 514 4.13 -26.84 28.84
CA TRP A 514 4.07 -25.47 29.36
C TRP A 514 5.42 -24.99 29.92
N ALA A 515 6.26 -25.86 30.45
CA ALA A 515 7.57 -25.48 30.96
C ALA A 515 8.51 -25.07 29.82
N ASP A 516 8.41 -25.76 28.69
CA ASP A 516 9.14 -25.38 27.48
C ASP A 516 8.71 -24.00 26.95
N ALA A 517 7.41 -23.71 27.00
CA ALA A 517 6.90 -22.37 26.61
C ALA A 517 7.48 -21.27 27.51
N VAL A 518 7.54 -21.52 28.83
CA VAL A 518 8.17 -20.59 29.76
C VAL A 518 9.67 -20.44 29.51
N GLU A 519 10.36 -21.55 29.17
CA GLU A 519 11.79 -21.50 28.82
C GLU A 519 12.06 -20.73 27.54
N VAL A 520 11.20 -20.83 26.54
CA VAL A 520 11.27 -19.99 25.32
C VAL A 520 11.17 -18.50 25.69
N ALA A 521 10.24 -18.13 26.56
CA ALA A 521 10.11 -16.75 27.02
C ALA A 521 11.38 -16.28 27.78
N ARG A 522 11.96 -17.13 28.62
CA ARG A 522 13.24 -16.86 29.30
C ARG A 522 14.40 -16.73 28.32
N THR A 523 14.44 -17.57 27.30
CA THR A 523 15.47 -17.50 26.24
C THR A 523 15.45 -16.16 25.53
N VAL A 524 14.25 -15.65 25.17
CA VAL A 524 14.11 -14.33 24.55
C VAL A 524 14.65 -13.24 25.49
N ALA A 525 14.25 -13.25 26.76
CA ALA A 525 14.71 -12.26 27.74
C ALA A 525 16.22 -12.35 28.00
N ALA A 526 16.76 -13.55 28.18
CA ALA A 526 18.18 -13.79 28.43
C ALA A 526 19.05 -13.35 27.24
N THR A 527 18.60 -13.56 25.99
CA THR A 527 19.27 -13.06 24.78
C THR A 527 19.46 -11.54 24.82
N LEU A 528 18.51 -10.84 25.43
CA LEU A 528 18.53 -9.38 25.57
C LEU A 528 19.24 -8.92 26.86
N GLY A 529 19.74 -9.86 27.69
CA GLY A 529 20.32 -9.55 29.00
C GLY A 529 19.31 -9.05 30.05
N VAL A 530 18.03 -9.36 29.84
CA VAL A 530 16.93 -8.90 30.72
C VAL A 530 16.52 -10.00 31.67
N GLU A 531 16.51 -9.71 32.98
CA GLU A 531 15.97 -10.62 33.98
C GLU A 531 14.45 -10.51 34.05
N VAL A 532 13.78 -11.67 33.98
CA VAL A 532 12.32 -11.76 34.07
C VAL A 532 11.90 -12.63 35.26
N SER A 533 10.76 -12.29 35.83
CA SER A 533 10.07 -13.09 36.85
C SER A 533 8.87 -13.81 36.21
N VAL A 534 8.67 -15.04 36.65
CA VAL A 534 7.60 -15.93 36.19
C VAL A 534 6.65 -16.21 37.35
N ARG A 535 5.36 -15.97 37.14
CA ARG A 535 4.35 -16.21 38.18
C ARG A 535 3.02 -16.68 37.59
N ALA A 536 2.20 -17.31 38.40
CA ALA A 536 0.84 -17.62 38.00
C ALA A 536 0.03 -16.32 37.81
N PRO A 537 -0.82 -16.20 36.79
CA PRO A 537 -1.70 -15.06 36.63
C PRO A 537 -2.74 -15.02 37.74
N GLU A 538 -3.10 -13.82 38.19
CA GLU A 538 -4.12 -13.63 39.24
C GLU A 538 -5.52 -14.03 38.75
N ARG A 539 -5.78 -13.94 37.47
CA ARG A 539 -7.04 -14.32 36.83
C ARG A 539 -6.75 -15.13 35.57
N PRO A 540 -7.66 -16.04 35.19
CA PRO A 540 -7.54 -16.72 33.90
C PRO A 540 -7.41 -15.73 32.76
N TYR A 541 -6.49 -15.97 31.84
CA TYR A 541 -6.22 -15.11 30.68
C TYR A 541 -6.28 -15.92 29.38
N ALA A 542 -7.34 -15.72 28.59
CA ALA A 542 -7.47 -16.40 27.32
C ALA A 542 -6.35 -15.97 26.34
N PRO A 543 -5.88 -16.87 25.47
CA PRO A 543 -6.36 -18.23 25.17
C PRO A 543 -5.75 -19.36 26.03
N TRP A 544 -5.00 -19.05 27.07
CA TRP A 544 -4.24 -20.03 27.85
C TRP A 544 -5.06 -20.83 28.87
N HIS A 545 -4.50 -21.95 29.26
CA HIS A 545 -5.05 -22.84 30.30
C HIS A 545 -4.92 -22.21 31.71
N PRO A 546 -5.97 -22.11 32.51
CA PRO A 546 -5.92 -21.35 33.79
C PRO A 546 -4.90 -21.86 34.82
N GLY A 547 -4.54 -23.14 34.76
CA GLY A 547 -3.58 -23.73 35.71
C GLY A 547 -2.20 -24.05 35.11
N ARG A 548 -1.96 -23.79 33.82
CA ARG A 548 -0.69 -24.07 33.14
C ARG A 548 -0.26 -22.88 32.27
N THR A 549 -0.42 -21.69 32.84
CA THR A 549 -0.04 -20.40 32.21
C THR A 549 0.82 -19.64 33.20
N ALA A 550 1.77 -18.91 32.67
CA ALA A 550 2.60 -17.99 33.42
C ALA A 550 2.50 -16.57 32.83
N GLU A 551 2.42 -15.57 33.71
CA GLU A 551 2.79 -14.21 33.40
C GLU A 551 4.31 -14.08 33.40
N ILE A 552 4.84 -13.46 32.34
CA ILE A 552 6.25 -13.08 32.25
C ILE A 552 6.32 -11.58 32.49
N ARG A 553 7.08 -11.19 33.53
CA ARG A 553 7.24 -9.79 33.96
C ARG A 553 8.71 -9.43 34.04
N LEU A 554 9.06 -8.18 33.85
CA LEU A 554 10.38 -7.70 34.22
C LEU A 554 10.70 -8.00 35.66
N ALA A 555 11.97 -8.09 36.04
CA ALA A 555 12.39 -8.31 37.39
C ALA A 555 11.75 -7.29 38.35
N PRO A 556 11.36 -7.71 39.58
CA PRO A 556 10.74 -6.80 40.51
C PRO A 556 11.68 -5.66 40.91
N VAL A 557 11.13 -4.47 41.03
CA VAL A 557 11.87 -3.25 41.38
C VAL A 557 11.61 -2.88 42.87
N ARG A 558 12.64 -2.54 43.63
CA ARG A 558 12.49 -1.99 44.97
C ARG A 558 12.01 -0.54 44.92
N ARG A 559 10.86 -0.28 45.54
CA ARG A 559 10.38 1.07 45.83
C ARG A 559 10.30 1.25 47.37
N GLY A 560 11.33 1.87 47.94
CA GLY A 560 11.45 1.98 49.40
C GLY A 560 11.66 0.60 50.06
N ARG A 561 10.72 0.20 50.95
CA ARG A 561 10.74 -1.12 51.63
C ARG A 561 10.03 -2.23 50.86
N ASP A 562 9.27 -1.87 49.82
CA ASP A 562 8.42 -2.79 49.10
C ASP A 562 9.08 -3.27 47.81
N LEU A 563 8.86 -4.53 47.47
CA LEU A 563 9.23 -5.14 46.19
C LEU A 563 7.99 -5.10 45.29
N VAL A 564 8.00 -4.19 44.31
CA VAL A 564 6.89 -4.04 43.36
C VAL A 564 7.16 -4.94 42.14
N PRO A 565 6.17 -5.73 41.70
CA PRO A 565 6.30 -6.51 40.48
C PRO A 565 6.68 -5.60 39.32
N GLY A 566 7.59 -6.06 38.44
CA GLY A 566 7.94 -5.37 37.22
C GLY A 566 6.80 -5.35 36.21
N GLU A 567 6.98 -4.61 35.15
CA GLU A 567 6.04 -4.49 34.05
C GLU A 567 5.72 -5.85 33.40
N LEU A 568 4.48 -6.04 32.97
CA LEU A 568 4.06 -7.24 32.27
C LEU A 568 4.68 -7.24 30.88
N VAL A 569 5.41 -8.30 30.56
CA VAL A 569 6.00 -8.53 29.24
C VAL A 569 5.09 -9.39 28.37
N GLY A 570 4.38 -10.34 28.96
CA GLY A 570 3.48 -11.23 28.22
C GLY A 570 3.13 -12.50 28.96
N HIS A 571 2.73 -13.52 28.20
CA HIS A 571 2.26 -14.80 28.74
C HIS A 571 2.90 -15.97 28.00
N ALA A 572 3.09 -17.07 28.72
CA ALA A 572 3.59 -18.34 28.19
C ALA A 572 2.88 -19.53 28.88
N GLY A 573 2.61 -20.59 28.15
CA GLY A 573 2.02 -21.80 28.70
C GLY A 573 1.20 -22.61 27.71
N GLU A 574 0.38 -23.50 28.22
CA GLU A 574 -0.49 -24.40 27.47
C GLU A 574 -1.78 -23.65 27.04
N LEU A 575 -2.23 -23.82 25.83
CA LEU A 575 -3.52 -23.31 25.38
C LEU A 575 -4.67 -24.03 26.07
N HIS A 576 -5.77 -23.34 26.29
CA HIS A 576 -6.96 -23.95 26.86
C HIS A 576 -7.47 -25.10 25.97
N PRO A 577 -7.83 -26.29 26.50
CA PRO A 577 -8.22 -27.45 25.68
C PRO A 577 -9.36 -27.19 24.72
N ARG A 578 -10.31 -26.32 25.07
CA ARG A 578 -11.40 -25.89 24.19
C ARG A 578 -10.85 -25.08 23.01
N VAL A 579 -9.95 -24.16 23.28
CA VAL A 579 -9.31 -23.32 22.25
C VAL A 579 -8.50 -24.18 21.27
N ALA A 580 -7.63 -25.06 21.79
CA ALA A 580 -6.86 -25.98 20.94
C ALA A 580 -7.77 -26.79 20.02
N ARG A 581 -8.88 -27.31 20.53
CA ARG A 581 -9.86 -28.08 19.74
C ARG A 581 -10.52 -27.22 18.67
N THR A 582 -10.98 -26.00 19.01
CA THR A 582 -11.64 -25.08 18.07
C THR A 582 -10.72 -24.66 16.95
N LEU A 583 -9.42 -24.53 17.25
CA LEU A 583 -8.38 -24.17 16.27
C LEU A 583 -7.85 -25.38 15.46
N GLY A 584 -8.28 -26.62 15.77
CA GLY A 584 -7.76 -27.83 15.14
C GLY A 584 -6.31 -28.15 15.53
N LEU A 585 -5.83 -27.64 16.66
CA LEU A 585 -4.50 -27.92 17.18
C LEU A 585 -4.48 -29.21 18.01
N PRO A 586 -3.35 -29.93 18.07
CA PRO A 586 -3.19 -31.08 18.93
C PRO A 586 -3.46 -30.74 20.42
N PRO A 587 -3.89 -31.72 21.22
CA PRO A 587 -3.99 -31.54 22.68
C PRO A 587 -2.67 -31.05 23.28
N ARG A 588 -2.76 -30.19 24.28
CA ARG A 588 -1.60 -29.62 24.99
C ARG A 588 -0.69 -28.72 24.13
N ALA A 589 -1.20 -28.19 23.00
CA ALA A 589 -0.51 -27.15 22.29
C ALA A 589 -0.15 -25.98 23.21
N CYS A 590 1.07 -25.48 23.12
CA CYS A 590 1.58 -24.37 23.93
C CYS A 590 1.75 -23.10 23.08
N ALA A 591 1.65 -21.97 23.75
CA ALA A 591 1.86 -20.67 23.11
C ALA A 591 2.67 -19.73 24.01
N VAL A 592 3.35 -18.80 23.37
CA VAL A 592 4.04 -17.67 24.00
C VAL A 592 3.66 -16.40 23.25
N GLU A 593 3.41 -15.33 23.97
CA GLU A 593 3.38 -13.99 23.37
C GLU A 593 4.04 -12.99 24.31
N LEU A 594 5.01 -12.25 23.79
CA LEU A 594 5.78 -11.27 24.54
C LEU A 594 5.81 -9.94 23.76
N ASP A 595 5.60 -8.84 24.48
CA ASP A 595 5.91 -7.51 23.99
C ASP A 595 7.43 -7.35 23.93
N LEU A 596 7.96 -7.36 22.70
CA LEU A 596 9.39 -7.25 22.45
C LEU A 596 9.90 -5.83 22.72
N ASP A 597 9.07 -4.81 22.55
CA ASP A 597 9.46 -3.42 22.75
C ASP A 597 9.74 -3.16 24.23
N VAL A 598 8.93 -3.70 25.15
CA VAL A 598 9.17 -3.65 26.58
C VAL A 598 10.52 -4.29 26.94
N LEU A 599 10.84 -5.44 26.35
CA LEU A 599 12.13 -6.10 26.58
C LEU A 599 13.31 -5.33 26.00
N LEU A 600 13.15 -4.77 24.80
CA LEU A 600 14.21 -3.97 24.15
C LEU A 600 14.49 -2.68 24.93
N ASP A 601 13.47 -2.04 25.47
CA ASP A 601 13.62 -0.84 26.28
C ASP A 601 14.28 -1.16 27.63
N ALA A 602 13.93 -2.28 28.27
CA ALA A 602 14.58 -2.77 29.47
C ALA A 602 16.07 -3.11 29.21
N SER A 603 16.37 -3.75 28.08
CA SER A 603 17.74 -4.06 27.65
C SER A 603 18.56 -2.79 27.42
N ALA A 604 17.99 -1.80 26.76
CA ALA A 604 18.67 -0.51 26.54
C ALA A 604 18.93 0.24 27.86
N ALA A 605 18.00 0.18 28.80
CA ALA A 605 18.13 0.82 30.12
C ALA A 605 19.19 0.13 31.01
N ALA A 606 19.39 -1.19 30.84
CA ALA A 606 20.40 -1.93 31.61
C ALA A 606 21.86 -1.54 31.25
N GLY A 607 22.06 -0.99 30.06
CA GLY A 607 23.39 -0.61 29.56
C GLY A 607 24.30 -1.82 29.23
N PRO A 608 25.59 -1.61 29.02
CA PRO A 608 26.50 -2.68 28.65
C PRO A 608 26.74 -3.64 29.81
N LEU A 609 26.83 -4.93 29.49
CA LEU A 609 27.10 -5.98 30.46
C LEU A 609 28.42 -5.72 31.20
N GLN A 610 28.36 -5.64 32.50
CA GLN A 610 29.55 -5.51 33.34
C GLN A 610 29.98 -6.89 33.84
N VAL A 611 31.18 -7.30 33.48
CA VAL A 611 31.78 -8.57 33.97
C VAL A 611 32.11 -8.45 35.43
N ARG A 612 31.63 -9.39 36.26
CA ARG A 612 32.04 -9.47 37.64
C ARG A 612 33.44 -10.08 37.74
N PRO A 613 34.33 -9.59 38.63
CA PRO A 613 35.59 -10.22 38.87
C PRO A 613 35.44 -11.69 39.30
N VAL A 614 36.20 -12.56 38.65
CA VAL A 614 36.22 -13.98 39.02
C VAL A 614 37.08 -14.13 40.29
N SER A 615 36.49 -14.63 41.41
CA SER A 615 37.25 -14.89 42.61
C SER A 615 38.18 -16.09 42.41
N THR A 616 39.42 -15.94 42.84
CA THR A 616 40.44 -17.01 42.89
C THR A 616 40.36 -17.87 44.11
N PHE A 617 39.51 -17.54 45.08
CA PHE A 617 39.34 -18.29 46.34
C PHE A 617 38.43 -19.53 46.15
N PRO A 618 38.70 -20.63 46.87
CA PRO A 618 37.88 -21.83 46.82
C PRO A 618 36.42 -21.58 47.24
N ALA A 619 35.50 -22.22 46.52
CA ALA A 619 34.08 -22.22 46.91
C ALA A 619 33.80 -23.22 48.01
N ALA A 620 32.93 -22.87 48.94
CA ALA A 620 32.32 -23.79 49.90
C ALA A 620 30.98 -24.29 49.33
N LYS A 621 30.72 -25.59 49.41
CA LYS A 621 29.46 -26.20 48.97
C LYS A 621 28.66 -26.66 50.21
N GLU A 622 27.40 -26.31 50.23
CA GLU A 622 26.42 -26.67 51.26
C GLU A 622 25.13 -27.17 50.62
N ASP A 623 24.61 -28.31 51.09
CA ASP A 623 23.32 -28.82 50.68
C ASP A 623 22.29 -28.59 51.80
N ILE A 624 21.12 -28.09 51.44
CA ILE A 624 20.04 -27.80 52.34
C ILE A 624 18.74 -28.42 51.82
N ALA A 625 18.12 -29.28 52.60
CA ALA A 625 16.81 -29.82 52.28
C ALA A 625 15.73 -29.12 53.14
N LEU A 626 14.79 -28.46 52.50
CA LEU A 626 13.71 -27.72 53.15
C LEU A 626 12.36 -28.38 52.87
N VAL A 627 11.62 -28.73 53.93
CA VAL A 627 10.25 -29.22 53.81
C VAL A 627 9.30 -28.06 53.85
N VAL A 628 8.47 -27.93 52.80
CA VAL A 628 7.48 -26.86 52.62
C VAL A 628 6.11 -27.45 52.29
N ASP A 629 5.05 -26.63 52.39
CA ASP A 629 3.74 -26.98 51.88
C ASP A 629 3.80 -27.23 50.36
N GLU A 630 2.97 -28.15 49.85
CA GLU A 630 2.95 -28.52 48.44
C GLU A 630 2.63 -27.34 47.54
N SER A 631 1.84 -26.36 48.01
CA SER A 631 1.47 -25.16 47.28
C SER A 631 2.61 -24.15 47.10
N VAL A 632 3.69 -24.23 47.90
CA VAL A 632 4.84 -23.30 47.82
C VAL A 632 5.68 -23.60 46.57
N PRO A 633 5.81 -22.65 45.59
CA PRO A 633 6.63 -22.86 44.41
C PRO A 633 8.12 -23.01 44.74
N ALA A 634 8.81 -23.92 44.06
CA ALA A 634 10.26 -24.11 44.28
C ALA A 634 11.06 -22.82 44.01
N ALA A 635 10.69 -22.05 42.99
CA ALA A 635 11.31 -20.76 42.68
C ALA A 635 11.22 -19.74 43.83
N GLN A 636 10.12 -19.78 44.60
CA GLN A 636 9.99 -18.94 45.81
C GLN A 636 10.94 -19.35 46.89
N VAL A 637 11.12 -20.66 47.08
CA VAL A 637 12.09 -21.21 48.08
C VAL A 637 13.51 -20.83 47.66
N GLU A 638 13.88 -21.04 46.39
CA GLU A 638 15.17 -20.67 45.85
C GLU A 638 15.48 -19.18 46.03
N SER A 639 14.51 -18.30 45.72
CA SER A 639 14.64 -16.86 45.90
C SER A 639 14.89 -16.49 47.37
N VAL A 640 14.16 -17.08 48.31
CA VAL A 640 14.34 -16.84 49.74
C VAL A 640 15.70 -17.33 50.22
N VAL A 641 16.15 -18.48 49.75
CA VAL A 641 17.48 -19.05 50.06
C VAL A 641 18.60 -18.14 49.53
N ARG A 642 18.53 -17.72 48.28
CA ARG A 642 19.49 -16.81 47.63
C ARG A 642 19.59 -15.48 48.39
N GLN A 643 18.46 -14.86 48.69
CA GLN A 643 18.41 -13.63 49.47
C GLN A 643 18.97 -13.78 50.90
N ALA A 644 18.75 -14.93 51.55
CA ALA A 644 19.27 -15.18 52.87
C ALA A 644 20.79 -15.45 52.88
N ALA A 645 21.31 -16.09 51.85
CA ALA A 645 22.74 -16.30 51.65
C ALA A 645 23.48 -14.98 51.32
N GLY A 646 22.79 -14.05 50.63
CA GLY A 646 23.35 -12.72 50.27
C GLY A 646 24.47 -12.81 49.24
N ASP A 647 25.42 -11.87 49.31
CA ASP A 647 26.52 -11.74 48.36
C ASP A 647 27.49 -12.92 48.32
N LEU A 648 27.43 -13.79 49.31
CA LEU A 648 28.21 -15.02 49.32
C LEU A 648 27.63 -16.12 48.43
N ALA A 649 26.38 -16.01 47.99
CA ALA A 649 25.75 -17.01 47.11
C ALA A 649 26.22 -16.83 45.68
N GLU A 650 27.16 -17.65 45.23
CA GLU A 650 27.55 -17.73 43.81
C GLU A 650 26.49 -18.48 43.02
N GLU A 651 25.98 -19.63 43.52
CA GLU A 651 24.94 -20.43 42.92
C GLU A 651 23.99 -20.98 43.96
N VAL A 652 22.70 -21.04 43.65
CA VAL A 652 21.67 -21.78 44.40
C VAL A 652 20.91 -22.60 43.38
N ARG A 653 20.91 -23.92 43.51
CA ARG A 653 20.31 -24.83 42.53
C ARG A 653 19.47 -25.91 43.23
N LEU A 654 18.22 -26.05 42.81
CA LEU A 654 17.38 -27.19 43.18
C LEU A 654 17.88 -28.44 42.43
N PHE A 655 18.16 -29.53 43.16
CA PHE A 655 18.61 -30.78 42.56
C PHE A 655 17.72 -31.99 42.87
N ASP A 656 16.86 -31.92 43.91
CA ASP A 656 15.92 -32.98 44.21
C ASP A 656 14.59 -32.45 44.78
N VAL A 657 13.50 -33.15 44.47
CA VAL A 657 12.14 -32.89 44.98
C VAL A 657 11.57 -34.21 45.47
N PHE A 658 11.48 -34.35 46.79
CA PHE A 658 10.98 -35.58 47.40
C PHE A 658 9.56 -35.38 47.97
N ARG A 659 8.69 -36.35 47.65
CA ARG A 659 7.34 -36.48 48.22
C ARG A 659 7.17 -37.87 48.79
N GLY A 660 6.71 -37.94 49.99
CA GLY A 660 6.50 -39.24 50.64
C GLY A 660 6.08 -39.13 52.08
N PRO A 661 5.78 -40.25 52.75
CA PRO A 661 5.27 -40.25 54.12
C PRO A 661 6.20 -39.55 55.15
N GLN A 662 7.50 -39.52 54.85
CA GLN A 662 8.53 -38.92 55.73
C GLN A 662 8.47 -37.40 55.83
N VAL A 663 7.84 -36.72 54.87
CA VAL A 663 7.69 -35.25 54.87
C VAL A 663 6.28 -34.80 55.24
N GLY A 664 5.35 -35.74 55.40
CA GLY A 664 3.95 -35.49 55.73
C GLY A 664 3.06 -35.30 54.50
N GLN A 665 1.76 -35.53 54.73
CA GLN A 665 0.76 -35.35 53.66
C GLN A 665 0.61 -33.86 53.31
N GLY A 666 0.54 -33.52 52.01
CA GLY A 666 0.43 -32.15 51.54
C GLY A 666 1.72 -31.33 51.63
N ARG A 667 2.86 -31.99 51.85
CA ARG A 667 4.19 -31.36 51.94
C ARG A 667 5.17 -31.99 50.99
N LYS A 668 6.20 -31.24 50.60
CA LYS A 668 7.34 -31.67 49.78
C LYS A 668 8.66 -31.19 50.38
N SER A 669 9.71 -31.96 50.17
CA SER A 669 11.09 -31.58 50.49
C SER A 669 11.78 -31.12 49.22
N LEU A 670 12.38 -29.92 49.26
CA LEU A 670 13.20 -29.36 48.21
C LEU A 670 14.65 -29.36 48.64
N ALA A 671 15.50 -30.12 47.96
CA ALA A 671 16.94 -30.17 48.21
C ALA A 671 17.67 -29.19 47.29
N LEU A 672 18.35 -28.22 47.90
CA LEU A 672 19.05 -27.13 47.23
C LEU A 672 20.55 -27.22 47.51
N SER A 673 21.36 -27.14 46.46
CA SER A 673 22.81 -27.02 46.56
C SER A 673 23.19 -25.54 46.52
N LEU A 674 23.95 -25.09 47.47
CA LEU A 674 24.47 -23.74 47.59
C LEU A 674 25.98 -23.75 47.35
N VAL A 675 26.42 -22.97 46.35
CA VAL A 675 27.83 -22.65 46.17
C VAL A 675 28.08 -21.26 46.76
N LEU A 676 28.89 -21.21 47.81
CA LEU A 676 29.23 -20.00 48.55
C LEU A 676 30.66 -19.60 48.28
N ARG A 677 30.91 -18.34 47.98
CA ARG A 677 32.25 -17.83 47.75
C ARG A 677 32.36 -16.37 48.18
N ALA A 678 33.45 -16.02 48.82
CA ALA A 678 33.82 -14.63 49.07
C ALA A 678 34.74 -14.11 47.96
N ALA A 679 34.67 -12.82 47.69
CA ALA A 679 35.49 -12.17 46.67
C ALA A 679 36.99 -12.01 47.10
N ASP A 680 37.24 -11.96 48.39
CA ASP A 680 38.49 -11.51 49.01
C ASP A 680 39.17 -12.52 49.93
N ARG A 681 38.52 -13.69 50.20
CA ARG A 681 39.06 -14.71 51.13
C ARG A 681 38.44 -16.08 50.94
N THR A 682 39.05 -17.08 51.49
CA THR A 682 38.44 -18.41 51.66
C THR A 682 37.47 -18.37 52.83
N LEU A 683 36.25 -18.92 52.64
CA LEU A 683 35.24 -18.99 53.69
C LEU A 683 35.61 -20.04 54.74
N THR A 684 35.42 -19.69 56.00
CA THR A 684 35.57 -20.60 57.14
C THR A 684 34.31 -21.43 57.33
N ALA A 685 34.44 -22.60 57.98
CA ALA A 685 33.31 -23.45 58.36
C ALA A 685 32.28 -22.73 59.26
N GLY A 686 32.72 -21.77 60.07
CA GLY A 686 31.81 -20.93 60.90
C GLY A 686 30.95 -19.96 60.02
N GLU A 687 31.51 -19.40 58.99
CA GLU A 687 30.80 -18.49 58.08
C GLU A 687 29.77 -19.24 57.23
N THR A 688 30.08 -20.43 56.71
CA THR A 688 29.13 -21.27 55.98
C THR A 688 28.00 -21.75 56.88
N ALA A 689 28.29 -22.19 58.12
CA ALA A 689 27.27 -22.54 59.12
C ALA A 689 26.36 -21.35 59.47
N ALA A 690 26.90 -20.12 59.53
CA ALA A 690 26.13 -18.92 59.77
C ALA A 690 25.17 -18.61 58.61
N VAL A 691 25.61 -18.82 57.34
CA VAL A 691 24.74 -18.70 56.13
C VAL A 691 23.60 -19.71 56.22
N ARG A 692 23.92 -20.99 56.49
CA ARG A 692 22.91 -22.05 56.62
C ARG A 692 21.87 -21.71 57.70
N LYS A 693 22.29 -21.21 58.86
CA LYS A 693 21.40 -20.78 59.92
C LYS A 693 20.49 -19.63 59.51
N ARG A 694 21.01 -18.64 58.79
CA ARG A 694 20.22 -17.53 58.23
C ARG A 694 19.18 -18.03 57.24
N VAL A 695 19.58 -18.90 56.32
CA VAL A 695 18.70 -19.51 55.31
C VAL A 695 17.54 -20.24 55.97
N VAL A 696 17.83 -21.17 56.88
CA VAL A 696 16.78 -21.94 57.60
C VAL A 696 15.85 -21.02 58.38
N LYS A 697 16.39 -20.04 59.12
CA LYS A 697 15.58 -19.08 59.88
C LYS A 697 14.66 -18.24 58.99
N ARG A 698 15.16 -17.76 57.84
CA ARG A 698 14.39 -16.93 56.94
C ARG A 698 13.34 -17.73 56.18
N ALA A 699 13.68 -18.92 55.70
CA ALA A 699 12.76 -19.83 55.04
C ALA A 699 11.64 -20.29 56.01
N GLY A 700 11.97 -20.60 57.22
CA GLY A 700 10.96 -20.90 58.25
C GLY A 700 9.99 -19.77 58.50
N ARG A 701 10.49 -18.53 58.61
CA ARG A 701 9.66 -17.34 58.83
C ARG A 701 8.74 -16.98 57.68
N LEU A 702 9.25 -17.07 56.44
CA LEU A 702 8.53 -16.58 55.24
C LEU A 702 7.68 -17.65 54.58
N LEU A 703 8.07 -18.90 54.65
CA LEU A 703 7.47 -20.01 53.92
C LEU A 703 6.97 -21.15 54.83
N GLY A 704 7.09 -21.03 56.14
CA GLY A 704 6.81 -22.13 57.02
C GLY A 704 7.72 -23.36 56.82
N ALA A 705 8.91 -23.15 56.24
CA ALA A 705 9.82 -24.22 55.87
C ALA A 705 10.51 -24.82 57.11
N GLU A 706 10.68 -26.13 57.11
CA GLU A 706 11.41 -26.86 58.13
C GLU A 706 12.65 -27.53 57.52
N LEU A 707 13.75 -27.54 58.24
CA LEU A 707 14.95 -28.23 57.79
C LEU A 707 14.70 -29.74 57.92
N ARG A 708 14.89 -30.47 56.81
CA ARG A 708 14.85 -31.92 56.81
C ARG A 708 16.14 -32.45 57.51
N SER A 709 15.99 -33.22 58.57
CA SER A 709 17.10 -33.88 59.24
C SER A 709 17.64 -35.07 58.41
#